data_ecf044eaa324edb585c71f53fa7cd966
#
_entry.id   ecf044eaa324edb585c71f53fa7cd966
#
_cell.length_a   1.000
_cell.length_b   1.000
_cell.length_c   1.000
_cell.angle_alpha   90.00
_cell.angle_beta   90.00
_cell.angle_gamma   90.00
#
_symmetry.space_group_name_H-M   'P 1'
#
loop_
_entity.id
_entity.type
_entity.pdbx_description
1 polymer ?
#
loop_
_entity_poly.entity_id
_entity_poly.type
_entity_poly.pdbx_seq_one_letter_code
_entity_poly.pdbx_strand_id
1 'polypeptide(L)'
;MYSVRQLLIFLSLTIFALQSLADFESAALPFLEKYCLDCHDDGQDSKGGMDIGAATEDPENNGATWYRVMKSVHFHEMPPRKRKQQPSELERKQVNAWFRKQLGKTEDPGAPILRRLTRLEYNNSVRDLLGLQTDVFMFTERLPLNTEEFYQPHLEKMPQRLKVRVRELGQKYPVLLRQSGLPGDSKSAHGFSNYGKSLSVSPLLLEKYVSIAHEIAHHPELLQKAERFQEFFPNANYQPAPPPTSSKPPAVVTLQGKIAPNGNIDKEAKGNPFTLAQFQKSLASAFEEDRGGVYPAPGHSVIAGKGGLIRMAYGKSAGRMILANPNTDIWTAAFATAQESSGDILFTNKIKGKKEFFFGFQFDKETPGSGIAELGIVVLGRRNQTGSIELTSHYSNNTTETRKVQLATGGPADNTFVSFRAPKGEIIKKLAFNGSEFSGDYVLFDDLAFVTRDKPSTSQLVGIEPPVEEVTPEPPKTKTTANKELAKRPIQDRIKHLLYRAFKRPAQPAEVELYLGYYLSSLQKNPNEEHALRDTLRAILCAPQFIYRMEPKTETNSQVRQLDNFELASRLSYFLWSSLPDDELLKSASQSTPWSNEQVAAHVKRMLKDPRSRELSESFAFQWLQLNELFGSKPDPDRFRAYYAGPQKKYNMGGEMVAETLLHFQSVLIENRSVLELLDSPVAYLNPRLIKHYDLAAHFENELKQLRKTNRNGKMEDDNSLFLRVNLPDRNRGGLFTSGAPLTLTSLPLRTSPVYRGIWITETMFNRPPPPPPAMVEELGEDDEEFEKAGVTLRQKLAEHRENTACATCHNRIDPLGFAFENFDPIGRWRESYAKFPVDASGTLFANRSYNGPAEFKDALLTQKDDFVRAFAEHLLTYALGREIHYYDNYALEKIAEEAAANDYSLQQIITSVAQSYPFRYTRN
;
A
#
# COMPACT_ATOMS: atom_id res chain seq x y z
N MET A 1 -62.28 7.20 7.65
CA MET A 1 -61.11 8.06 7.30
C MET A 1 -59.89 7.35 6.80
N TYR A 2 -59.70 6.06 7.04
CA TYR A 2 -58.54 5.28 6.56
C TYR A 2 -58.57 4.95 5.06
N SER A 3 -59.72 4.81 4.46
CA SER A 3 -59.88 4.39 3.05
C SER A 3 -59.57 5.48 2.01
N VAL A 4 -59.82 6.73 2.33
CA VAL A 4 -59.60 7.85 1.41
C VAL A 4 -58.10 8.20 1.30
N ARG A 5 -57.34 7.99 2.38
CA ARG A 5 -55.88 8.24 2.40
C ARG A 5 -55.12 7.14 1.60
N GLN A 6 -55.58 5.91 1.69
CA GLN A 6 -54.99 4.80 0.88
C GLN A 6 -55.34 4.96 -0.60
N LEU A 7 -56.53 5.42 -0.93
CA LEU A 7 -56.96 5.70 -2.31
C LEU A 7 -56.14 6.87 -2.91
N LEU A 8 -55.90 7.92 -2.13
CA LEU A 8 -55.08 9.06 -2.56
C LEU A 8 -53.60 8.68 -2.76
N ILE A 9 -53.06 7.82 -1.91
CA ILE A 9 -51.70 7.32 -2.06
C ILE A 9 -51.59 6.39 -3.30
N PHE A 10 -52.58 5.53 -3.53
CA PHE A 10 -52.65 4.70 -4.72
C PHE A 10 -52.85 5.52 -6.00
N LEU A 11 -53.65 6.57 -5.95
CA LEU A 11 -53.88 7.47 -7.09
C LEU A 11 -52.63 8.33 -7.38
N SER A 12 -51.93 8.78 -6.35
CA SER A 12 -50.65 9.52 -6.53
C SER A 12 -49.54 8.62 -7.08
N LEU A 13 -49.45 7.38 -6.63
CA LEU A 13 -48.49 6.40 -7.16
C LEU A 13 -48.79 6.01 -8.61
N THR A 14 -50.06 5.87 -8.96
CA THR A 14 -50.46 5.57 -10.36
C THR A 14 -50.27 6.76 -11.31
N ILE A 15 -50.52 7.98 -10.85
CA ILE A 15 -50.23 9.22 -11.62
C ILE A 15 -48.72 9.42 -11.81
N PHE A 16 -47.90 9.12 -10.80
CA PHE A 16 -46.45 9.20 -10.88
C PHE A 16 -45.89 8.13 -11.84
N ALA A 17 -46.39 6.91 -11.79
CA ALA A 17 -46.01 5.82 -12.72
C ALA A 17 -46.44 6.15 -14.15
N LEU A 18 -47.60 6.71 -14.38
CA LEU A 18 -48.07 7.13 -15.72
C LEU A 18 -47.25 8.32 -16.27
N GLN A 19 -46.82 9.25 -15.44
CA GLN A 19 -45.92 10.34 -15.87
C GLN A 19 -44.51 9.81 -16.23
N SER A 20 -43.99 8.81 -15.50
CA SER A 20 -42.65 8.21 -15.79
C SER A 20 -42.68 7.39 -17.08
N LEU A 21 -43.75 6.66 -17.37
CA LEU A 21 -43.94 5.94 -18.63
C LEU A 21 -44.06 6.89 -19.82
N ALA A 22 -44.80 7.98 -19.68
CA ALA A 22 -44.92 9.01 -20.72
C ALA A 22 -43.57 9.65 -21.05
N ASP A 23 -42.72 9.90 -20.03
CA ASP A 23 -41.36 10.41 -20.19
C ASP A 23 -40.45 9.38 -20.91
N PHE A 24 -40.59 8.07 -20.63
CA PHE A 24 -39.82 7.01 -21.29
C PHE A 24 -40.20 6.89 -22.79
N GLU A 25 -41.46 6.76 -23.09
CA GLU A 25 -41.97 6.62 -24.46
C GLU A 25 -41.69 7.84 -25.33
N SER A 26 -41.60 9.02 -24.75
CA SER A 26 -41.34 10.25 -25.51
C SER A 26 -39.89 10.65 -25.61
N ALA A 27 -39.05 10.38 -24.58
CA ALA A 27 -37.69 10.88 -24.49
C ALA A 27 -36.62 9.80 -24.73
N ALA A 28 -36.81 8.57 -24.22
CA ALA A 28 -35.80 7.54 -24.27
C ALA A 28 -36.03 6.48 -25.35
N LEU A 29 -37.23 5.94 -25.42
CA LEU A 29 -37.56 4.83 -26.33
C LEU A 29 -37.25 5.17 -27.79
N PRO A 30 -37.63 6.33 -28.38
CA PRO A 30 -37.31 6.68 -29.77
C PRO A 30 -35.79 6.74 -30.04
N PHE A 31 -35.00 7.14 -29.05
CA PHE A 31 -33.53 7.14 -29.14
C PHE A 31 -32.99 5.72 -29.13
N LEU A 32 -33.47 4.85 -28.24
CA LEU A 32 -33.07 3.45 -28.13
C LEU A 32 -33.43 2.65 -29.39
N GLU A 33 -34.66 2.78 -29.89
CA GLU A 33 -35.09 2.16 -31.15
C GLU A 33 -34.20 2.58 -32.31
N LYS A 34 -33.93 3.86 -32.46
CA LYS A 34 -33.16 4.42 -33.58
C LYS A 34 -31.69 4.01 -33.56
N TYR A 35 -31.07 3.91 -32.37
CA TYR A 35 -29.59 3.82 -32.22
C TYR A 35 -29.09 2.55 -31.55
N CYS A 36 -29.90 1.81 -30.81
CA CYS A 36 -29.45 0.78 -29.87
C CYS A 36 -30.04 -0.61 -30.17
N LEU A 37 -31.37 -0.73 -30.36
CA LEU A 37 -32.08 -2.00 -30.38
C LEU A 37 -31.68 -2.92 -31.54
N ASP A 38 -31.33 -2.37 -32.71
CA ASP A 38 -30.78 -3.20 -33.83
C ASP A 38 -29.64 -4.15 -33.46
N CYS A 39 -28.96 -3.89 -32.32
CA CYS A 39 -27.80 -4.66 -31.90
C CYS A 39 -27.94 -5.22 -30.49
N HIS A 40 -28.92 -4.76 -29.73
CA HIS A 40 -29.03 -5.01 -28.28
C HIS A 40 -30.47 -5.49 -27.91
N ASP A 41 -31.16 -6.18 -28.78
CA ASP A 41 -32.50 -6.71 -28.60
C ASP A 41 -32.61 -8.23 -28.87
N ASP A 42 -31.50 -8.97 -28.84
CA ASP A 42 -31.45 -10.39 -29.18
C ASP A 42 -31.20 -11.31 -27.96
N GLY A 43 -31.68 -10.96 -26.79
CA GLY A 43 -31.54 -11.80 -25.61
C GLY A 43 -30.09 -12.19 -25.29
N GLN A 44 -29.79 -13.50 -25.27
CA GLN A 44 -28.43 -13.99 -24.97
C GLN A 44 -27.39 -13.70 -26.06
N ASP A 45 -27.84 -13.41 -27.29
CA ASP A 45 -26.96 -13.08 -28.41
C ASP A 45 -26.74 -11.58 -28.58
N SER A 46 -27.27 -10.76 -27.68
CA SER A 46 -27.10 -9.30 -27.67
C SER A 46 -25.63 -8.90 -27.64
N LYS A 47 -25.20 -8.01 -28.54
CA LYS A 47 -23.81 -7.58 -28.65
C LYS A 47 -23.30 -6.96 -27.35
N GLY A 48 -22.12 -7.41 -26.94
CA GLY A 48 -21.50 -6.95 -25.68
C GLY A 48 -22.20 -7.42 -24.42
N GLY A 49 -23.05 -8.45 -24.48
CA GLY A 49 -23.73 -9.04 -23.33
C GLY A 49 -24.69 -8.07 -22.64
N MET A 50 -25.34 -7.19 -23.41
CA MET A 50 -26.29 -6.21 -22.91
C MET A 50 -27.59 -6.28 -23.73
N ASP A 51 -28.66 -6.75 -23.11
CA ASP A 51 -29.99 -6.77 -23.67
C ASP A 51 -30.73 -5.50 -23.26
N ILE A 52 -30.79 -4.52 -24.17
CA ILE A 52 -31.50 -3.26 -23.95
C ILE A 52 -32.99 -3.47 -24.22
N GLY A 53 -33.36 -4.37 -25.14
CA GLY A 53 -34.74 -4.69 -25.43
C GLY A 53 -35.47 -5.17 -24.17
N ALA A 54 -34.95 -6.17 -23.50
CA ALA A 54 -35.51 -6.64 -22.24
C ALA A 54 -35.57 -5.52 -21.17
N ALA A 55 -34.62 -4.59 -21.15
CA ALA A 55 -34.66 -3.47 -20.23
C ALA A 55 -35.74 -2.43 -20.56
N THR A 56 -36.19 -2.34 -21.82
CA THR A 56 -37.28 -1.45 -22.21
C THR A 56 -38.65 -1.96 -21.77
N GLU A 57 -38.81 -3.25 -21.49
CA GLU A 57 -40.05 -3.84 -20.98
C GLU A 57 -40.32 -3.44 -19.52
N ASP A 58 -39.27 -3.20 -18.73
CA ASP A 58 -39.37 -2.75 -17.35
C ASP A 58 -38.35 -1.63 -17.08
N PRO A 59 -38.59 -0.41 -17.59
CA PRO A 59 -37.59 0.68 -17.50
C PRO A 59 -37.33 1.17 -16.08
N GLU A 60 -38.22 0.89 -15.13
CA GLU A 60 -38.05 1.35 -13.75
C GLU A 60 -37.07 0.48 -12.94
N ASN A 61 -36.98 -0.83 -13.24
CA ASN A 61 -36.15 -1.77 -12.48
C ASN A 61 -34.80 -2.11 -13.11
N ASN A 62 -34.47 -1.51 -14.26
CA ASN A 62 -33.24 -1.79 -15.01
C ASN A 62 -32.14 -0.73 -14.84
N GLY A 63 -32.02 -0.15 -13.63
CA GLY A 63 -31.05 0.92 -13.34
C GLY A 63 -29.60 0.58 -13.69
N ALA A 64 -29.15 -0.66 -13.50
CA ALA A 64 -27.80 -1.09 -13.87
C ALA A 64 -27.55 -1.02 -15.39
N THR A 65 -28.53 -1.43 -16.19
CA THR A 65 -28.50 -1.33 -17.66
C THR A 65 -28.46 0.13 -18.10
N TRP A 66 -29.36 0.95 -17.55
CA TRP A 66 -29.42 2.39 -17.87
C TRP A 66 -28.16 3.15 -17.50
N TYR A 67 -27.52 2.79 -16.41
CA TYR A 67 -26.25 3.40 -16.01
C TYR A 67 -25.12 3.10 -17.03
N ARG A 68 -25.03 1.86 -17.52
CA ARG A 68 -24.07 1.47 -18.58
C ARG A 68 -24.39 2.16 -19.89
N VAL A 69 -25.66 2.19 -20.30
CA VAL A 69 -26.12 2.87 -21.53
C VAL A 69 -25.82 4.35 -21.45
N MET A 70 -26.16 5.01 -20.35
CA MET A 70 -25.90 6.43 -20.11
C MET A 70 -24.42 6.76 -20.28
N LYS A 71 -23.52 6.02 -19.62
CA LYS A 71 -22.07 6.22 -19.74
C LYS A 71 -21.63 6.07 -21.22
N SER A 72 -22.03 5.01 -21.90
CA SER A 72 -21.62 4.74 -23.29
C SER A 72 -22.15 5.79 -24.27
N VAL A 73 -23.35 6.30 -24.07
CA VAL A 73 -23.95 7.36 -24.90
C VAL A 73 -23.25 8.71 -24.63
N HIS A 74 -23.06 9.04 -23.36
CA HIS A 74 -22.43 10.30 -22.94
C HIS A 74 -21.02 10.44 -23.50
N PHE A 75 -20.25 9.38 -23.46
CA PHE A 75 -18.86 9.41 -23.92
C PHE A 75 -18.67 9.05 -25.39
N HIS A 76 -19.72 9.07 -26.19
CA HIS A 76 -19.69 8.75 -27.62
C HIS A 76 -19.12 7.34 -27.97
N GLU A 77 -19.27 6.38 -27.05
CA GLU A 77 -18.89 5.00 -27.32
C GLU A 77 -19.94 4.26 -28.12
N MET A 78 -21.19 4.59 -27.88
CA MET A 78 -22.34 4.05 -28.57
C MET A 78 -23.20 5.17 -29.20
N PRO A 79 -23.75 4.92 -30.37
CA PRO A 79 -23.46 3.78 -31.25
C PRO A 79 -22.01 3.83 -31.78
N PRO A 80 -21.44 2.65 -32.19
CA PRO A 80 -20.07 2.59 -32.71
C PRO A 80 -19.85 3.58 -33.86
N ARG A 81 -18.69 4.24 -33.91
CA ARG A 81 -18.36 5.28 -34.93
C ARG A 81 -18.53 4.84 -36.38
N LYS A 82 -18.50 3.54 -36.66
CA LYS A 82 -18.71 2.96 -37.98
C LYS A 82 -20.17 3.02 -38.46
N ARG A 83 -21.10 3.20 -37.54
CA ARG A 83 -22.51 3.37 -37.91
C ARG A 83 -22.69 4.70 -38.61
N LYS A 84 -23.33 4.65 -39.83
CA LYS A 84 -23.62 5.86 -40.62
C LYS A 84 -24.51 6.86 -39.87
N GLN A 85 -25.43 6.32 -39.08
CA GLN A 85 -26.36 7.11 -38.28
C GLN A 85 -25.80 7.32 -36.86
N GLN A 86 -25.46 8.56 -36.56
CA GLN A 86 -24.94 8.97 -35.24
C GLN A 86 -25.93 9.96 -34.59
N PRO A 87 -26.17 9.85 -33.27
CA PRO A 87 -26.98 10.86 -32.55
C PRO A 87 -26.29 12.22 -32.57
N SER A 88 -27.10 13.28 -32.72
CA SER A 88 -26.64 14.66 -32.49
C SER A 88 -26.33 14.88 -31.01
N GLU A 89 -25.56 15.92 -30.71
CA GLU A 89 -25.25 16.34 -29.32
C GLU A 89 -26.53 16.64 -28.52
N LEU A 90 -27.54 17.19 -29.20
CA LEU A 90 -28.83 17.49 -28.56
C LEU A 90 -29.57 16.18 -28.16
N GLU A 91 -29.64 15.21 -29.09
CA GLU A 91 -30.25 13.90 -28.77
C GLU A 91 -29.54 13.17 -27.65
N ARG A 92 -28.18 13.22 -27.63
CA ARG A 92 -27.39 12.63 -26.54
C ARG A 92 -27.69 13.30 -25.19
N LYS A 93 -27.75 14.64 -25.16
CA LYS A 93 -28.07 15.41 -23.95
C LYS A 93 -29.48 15.10 -23.44
N GLN A 94 -30.46 15.01 -24.34
CA GLN A 94 -31.85 14.74 -23.97
C GLN A 94 -32.02 13.34 -23.37
N VAL A 95 -31.48 12.29 -24.02
CA VAL A 95 -31.61 10.93 -23.50
C VAL A 95 -30.79 10.74 -22.21
N ASN A 96 -29.61 11.36 -22.10
CA ASN A 96 -28.84 11.32 -20.86
C ASN A 96 -29.54 12.06 -19.70
N ALA A 97 -30.28 13.13 -19.96
CA ALA A 97 -31.11 13.78 -18.95
C ALA A 97 -32.21 12.83 -18.43
N TRP A 98 -32.82 12.04 -19.32
CA TRP A 98 -33.79 11.00 -18.93
C TRP A 98 -33.11 9.94 -18.06
N PHE A 99 -31.96 9.38 -18.48
CA PHE A 99 -31.23 8.38 -17.69
C PHE A 99 -30.88 8.89 -16.28
N ARG A 100 -30.38 10.11 -16.18
CA ARG A 100 -30.08 10.75 -14.89
C ARG A 100 -31.30 10.87 -14.00
N LYS A 101 -32.43 11.29 -14.57
CA LYS A 101 -33.71 11.39 -13.85
C LYS A 101 -34.18 10.02 -13.37
N GLN A 102 -34.07 9.00 -14.21
CA GLN A 102 -34.46 7.62 -13.88
C GLN A 102 -33.58 7.04 -12.77
N LEU A 103 -32.25 7.19 -12.89
CA LEU A 103 -31.27 6.72 -11.89
C LEU A 103 -31.42 7.49 -10.55
N GLY A 104 -31.86 8.74 -10.57
CA GLY A 104 -32.12 9.55 -9.40
C GLY A 104 -33.35 9.15 -8.58
N LYS A 105 -34.24 8.29 -9.11
CA LYS A 105 -35.41 7.82 -8.38
C LYS A 105 -35.07 6.79 -7.28
N THR A 106 -33.91 6.16 -7.34
CA THR A 106 -33.50 5.09 -6.43
C THR A 106 -32.37 5.58 -5.56
N GLU A 107 -32.65 6.10 -4.38
CA GLU A 107 -31.63 6.35 -3.36
C GLU A 107 -31.40 5.07 -2.56
N ASP A 108 -30.24 4.45 -2.73
CA ASP A 108 -29.82 3.25 -2.03
C ASP A 108 -28.39 3.44 -1.51
N PRO A 109 -28.16 3.35 -0.21
CA PRO A 109 -26.81 3.51 0.35
C PRO A 109 -25.89 2.33 0.08
N GLY A 110 -26.42 1.25 -0.50
CA GLY A 110 -25.71 -0.02 -0.66
C GLY A 110 -25.68 -0.85 0.63
N ALA A 111 -25.25 -2.10 0.48
CA ALA A 111 -25.10 -3.01 1.61
C ALA A 111 -23.90 -2.59 2.50
N PRO A 112 -24.01 -2.76 3.82
CA PRO A 112 -22.89 -2.52 4.71
C PRO A 112 -21.74 -3.48 4.38
N ILE A 113 -20.52 -2.96 4.33
CA ILE A 113 -19.35 -3.78 4.10
C ILE A 113 -18.63 -3.98 5.43
N LEU A 114 -18.73 -5.20 5.97
CA LEU A 114 -17.84 -5.62 7.04
C LEU A 114 -16.44 -5.76 6.45
N ARG A 115 -15.54 -4.83 6.75
CA ARG A 115 -14.15 -4.90 6.32
C ARG A 115 -13.18 -4.77 7.47
N ARG A 116 -12.09 -5.54 7.43
CA ARG A 116 -10.99 -5.31 8.33
C ARG A 116 -10.26 -4.02 7.98
N LEU A 117 -9.53 -3.50 8.94
CA LEU A 117 -8.59 -2.41 8.68
C LEU A 117 -7.51 -2.88 7.69
N THR A 118 -7.10 -1.99 6.81
CA THR A 118 -5.89 -2.20 6.02
C THR A 118 -4.67 -2.20 6.94
N ARG A 119 -3.55 -2.68 6.43
CA ARG A 119 -2.25 -2.59 7.11
C ARG A 119 -1.94 -1.17 7.58
N LEU A 120 -2.19 -0.17 6.72
CA LEU A 120 -1.98 1.24 7.04
C LEU A 120 -2.96 1.73 8.12
N GLU A 121 -4.25 1.44 7.98
CA GLU A 121 -5.26 1.83 8.95
C GLU A 121 -5.02 1.21 10.32
N TYR A 122 -4.57 -0.05 10.37
CA TYR A 122 -4.17 -0.69 11.63
C TYR A 122 -2.96 -0.01 12.25
N ASN A 123 -1.91 0.24 11.48
CA ASN A 123 -0.72 0.98 11.92
C ASN A 123 -1.09 2.33 12.53
N ASN A 124 -1.85 3.14 11.78
CA ASN A 124 -2.27 4.47 12.21
C ASN A 124 -3.17 4.41 13.44
N SER A 125 -4.11 3.44 13.48
CA SER A 125 -4.99 3.24 14.62
C SER A 125 -4.23 2.89 15.90
N VAL A 126 -3.23 2.01 15.82
CA VAL A 126 -2.38 1.67 16.97
C VAL A 126 -1.51 2.87 17.37
N ARG A 127 -0.89 3.55 16.41
CA ARG A 127 -0.08 4.75 16.64
C ARG A 127 -0.89 5.81 17.39
N ASP A 128 -2.07 6.14 16.91
CA ASP A 128 -2.90 7.20 17.46
C ASP A 128 -3.57 6.80 18.80
N LEU A 129 -3.94 5.51 18.96
CA LEU A 129 -4.46 4.97 20.22
C LEU A 129 -3.43 5.11 21.34
N LEU A 130 -2.18 4.77 21.06
CA LEU A 130 -1.10 4.74 22.03
C LEU A 130 -0.34 6.09 22.13
N GLY A 131 -0.53 7.00 21.17
CA GLY A 131 0.21 8.25 21.06
C GLY A 131 1.68 8.04 20.69
N LEU A 132 1.96 7.11 19.76
CA LEU A 132 3.30 6.87 19.24
C LEU A 132 3.69 7.98 18.26
N GLN A 133 4.95 8.41 18.32
CA GLN A 133 5.51 9.40 17.39
C GLN A 133 6.04 8.75 16.10
N THR A 134 6.08 7.43 16.03
CA THR A 134 6.59 6.67 14.89
C THR A 134 5.56 5.65 14.44
N ASP A 135 5.69 5.19 13.20
CA ASP A 135 4.90 4.04 12.73
C ASP A 135 5.17 2.79 13.56
N VAL A 136 4.20 1.89 13.60
CA VAL A 136 4.34 0.60 14.30
C VAL A 136 5.29 -0.31 13.54
N PHE A 137 5.11 -0.41 12.22
CA PHE A 137 5.96 -1.22 11.34
C PHE A 137 6.25 -0.50 10.02
N MET A 138 7.26 -0.98 9.31
CA MET A 138 7.75 -0.36 8.10
C MET A 138 6.84 -0.65 6.89
N PHE A 139 6.64 0.36 6.05
CA PHE A 139 5.97 0.22 4.75
C PHE A 139 7.02 0.30 3.64
N THR A 140 7.18 -0.79 2.90
CA THR A 140 8.08 -0.83 1.73
C THR A 140 7.43 -0.32 0.46
N GLU A 141 6.10 -0.37 0.41
CA GLU A 141 5.26 0.04 -0.69
C GLU A 141 4.83 1.51 -0.65
N ARG A 142 5.29 2.25 0.33
CA ARG A 142 4.91 3.64 0.58
C ARG A 142 6.15 4.52 0.67
N LEU A 143 6.09 5.70 0.07
CA LEU A 143 7.05 6.77 0.31
C LEU A 143 6.49 7.73 1.35
N PRO A 144 6.75 7.53 2.65
CA PRO A 144 6.40 8.56 3.61
C PRO A 144 7.30 9.77 3.33
N LEU A 145 6.70 10.84 2.87
CA LEU A 145 7.35 12.13 2.88
C LEU A 145 7.52 12.52 4.35
N ASN A 146 8.72 12.95 4.75
CA ASN A 146 8.87 13.55 6.07
C ASN A 146 8.23 14.94 6.03
N THR A 147 6.93 14.98 6.37
CA THR A 147 6.06 16.16 6.21
C THR A 147 5.91 16.96 7.50
N GLU A 148 6.48 16.49 8.61
CA GLU A 148 6.27 17.09 9.93
C GLU A 148 6.70 18.56 10.02
N GLU A 149 7.73 18.94 9.25
CA GLU A 149 8.24 20.33 9.28
C GLU A 149 7.37 21.31 8.46
N PHE A 150 6.67 20.86 7.43
CA PHE A 150 5.96 21.77 6.52
C PHE A 150 4.46 21.52 6.37
N TYR A 151 3.96 20.31 6.66
CA TYR A 151 2.54 20.01 6.53
C TYR A 151 1.76 20.59 7.70
N GLN A 152 1.42 21.87 7.55
CA GLN A 152 0.66 22.64 8.54
C GLN A 152 -0.67 23.12 7.94
N PRO A 153 -1.64 22.23 7.73
CA PRO A 153 -2.87 22.53 7.00
C PRO A 153 -3.76 23.56 7.72
N HIS A 154 -3.57 23.76 9.02
CA HIS A 154 -4.26 24.81 9.78
C HIS A 154 -3.89 26.23 9.35
N LEU A 155 -2.75 26.41 8.67
CA LEU A 155 -2.33 27.69 8.11
C LEU A 155 -3.01 28.01 6.76
N GLU A 156 -3.70 27.03 6.16
CA GLU A 156 -4.42 27.17 4.88
C GLU A 156 -3.52 27.68 3.74
N LYS A 157 -2.21 27.53 3.88
CA LYS A 157 -1.22 27.96 2.90
C LYS A 157 0.01 27.06 2.92
N MET A 158 0.43 26.60 1.76
CA MET A 158 1.70 25.89 1.61
C MET A 158 2.89 26.87 1.58
N PRO A 159 4.00 26.57 2.29
CA PRO A 159 5.21 27.38 2.23
C PRO A 159 5.79 27.45 0.82
N GLN A 160 6.48 28.56 0.52
CA GLN A 160 7.22 28.72 -0.74
C GLN A 160 8.44 27.80 -0.84
N ARG A 161 9.01 27.44 0.29
CA ARG A 161 10.19 26.57 0.40
C ARG A 161 9.91 25.49 1.43
N LEU A 162 10.11 24.24 1.02
CA LEU A 162 9.81 23.05 1.80
C LEU A 162 11.06 22.18 1.94
N LYS A 163 11.32 21.66 3.14
CA LYS A 163 12.33 20.64 3.34
C LYS A 163 11.66 19.28 3.36
N VAL A 164 11.84 18.53 2.32
CA VAL A 164 11.23 17.20 2.14
C VAL A 164 12.34 16.17 2.04
N ARG A 165 12.43 15.28 3.01
CA ARG A 165 13.30 14.10 2.89
C ARG A 165 12.57 13.05 2.06
N VAL A 166 12.92 12.99 0.79
CA VAL A 166 12.48 11.89 -0.06
C VAL A 166 13.31 10.66 0.28
N ARG A 167 12.66 9.61 0.70
CA ARG A 167 13.30 8.31 0.94
C ARG A 167 13.19 7.46 -0.31
N GLU A 168 14.18 6.62 -0.53
CA GLU A 168 14.05 5.58 -1.53
C GLU A 168 13.13 4.48 -1.01
N LEU A 169 12.43 3.81 -1.93
CA LEU A 169 11.68 2.62 -1.57
C LEU A 169 12.59 1.58 -0.92
N GLY A 170 12.10 0.98 0.15
CA GLY A 170 12.85 0.01 0.92
C GLY A 170 13.91 0.63 1.85
N GLN A 171 14.10 1.96 1.85
CA GLN A 171 14.97 2.61 2.82
C GLN A 171 14.35 2.50 4.22
N LYS A 172 15.14 1.96 5.15
CA LYS A 172 14.73 1.80 6.55
C LYS A 172 14.54 3.16 7.23
N TYR A 173 13.47 3.28 8.00
CA TYR A 173 13.18 4.43 8.84
C TYR A 173 12.77 3.98 10.25
N PRO A 174 12.82 4.86 11.26
CA PRO A 174 12.46 4.50 12.63
C PRO A 174 11.00 4.03 12.72
N VAL A 175 10.81 2.85 13.28
CA VAL A 175 9.50 2.24 13.55
C VAL A 175 9.55 1.53 14.90
N LEU A 176 8.40 1.23 15.51
CA LEU A 176 8.35 0.49 16.76
C LEU A 176 8.85 -0.94 16.57
N LEU A 177 8.30 -1.66 15.59
CA LEU A 177 8.65 -3.06 15.27
C LEU A 177 9.49 -3.09 13.99
N ARG A 178 10.80 -3.31 14.14
CA ARG A 178 11.73 -3.26 12.99
C ARG A 178 11.67 -4.47 12.07
N GLN A 179 11.19 -5.60 12.59
CA GLN A 179 11.29 -6.91 11.95
C GLN A 179 9.94 -7.58 11.70
N SER A 180 8.88 -7.03 12.25
CA SER A 180 7.54 -7.60 12.20
C SER A 180 6.56 -6.63 11.51
N GLY A 181 5.54 -7.19 10.87
CA GLY A 181 4.48 -6.39 10.26
C GLY A 181 3.35 -7.27 9.73
N LEU A 182 2.25 -6.64 9.38
CA LEU A 182 1.17 -7.30 8.65
C LEU A 182 1.56 -7.42 7.16
N PRO A 183 1.10 -8.46 6.46
CA PRO A 183 1.29 -8.56 5.02
C PRO A 183 0.64 -7.38 4.28
N GLY A 184 1.11 -7.11 3.07
CA GLY A 184 0.52 -6.10 2.19
C GLY A 184 -0.94 -6.41 1.86
N ASP A 185 -1.75 -5.38 1.67
CA ASP A 185 -3.15 -5.53 1.29
C ASP A 185 -3.28 -5.65 -0.24
N SER A 186 -4.17 -6.54 -0.68
CA SER A 186 -4.52 -6.65 -2.09
C SER A 186 -5.27 -5.40 -2.55
N LYS A 187 -4.95 -4.92 -3.75
CA LYS A 187 -5.66 -3.80 -4.37
C LYS A 187 -6.92 -4.28 -5.10
N SER A 188 -7.93 -3.42 -5.16
CA SER A 188 -9.09 -3.59 -6.04
C SER A 188 -8.73 -3.28 -7.49
N ALA A 189 -9.64 -3.58 -8.41
CA ALA A 189 -9.54 -3.15 -9.81
C ALA A 189 -9.42 -1.61 -9.96
N HIS A 190 -9.90 -0.84 -8.98
CA HIS A 190 -9.77 0.62 -8.94
C HIS A 190 -8.46 1.10 -8.27
N GLY A 191 -7.53 0.20 -7.96
CA GLY A 191 -6.22 0.51 -7.39
C GLY A 191 -6.20 0.71 -5.87
N PHE A 192 -7.35 0.77 -5.18
CA PHE A 192 -7.41 1.02 -3.74
C PHE A 192 -7.27 -0.23 -2.89
N SER A 193 -6.44 -0.15 -1.85
CA SER A 193 -6.20 -1.24 -0.89
C SER A 193 -7.26 -1.34 0.21
N ASN A 194 -8.11 -0.33 0.38
CA ASN A 194 -9.16 -0.30 1.40
C ASN A 194 -10.49 -0.89 0.95
N TYR A 195 -10.52 -1.59 -0.18
CA TYR A 195 -11.71 -2.18 -0.76
C TYR A 195 -12.13 -3.45 0.00
N GLY A 196 -13.35 -3.44 0.56
CA GLY A 196 -13.80 -4.49 1.48
C GLY A 196 -13.77 -5.90 0.93
N LYS A 197 -14.14 -6.09 -0.35
CA LYS A 197 -14.10 -7.43 -0.99
C LYS A 197 -12.69 -7.98 -1.20
N SER A 198 -11.67 -7.10 -1.27
CA SER A 198 -10.25 -7.51 -1.41
C SER A 198 -9.59 -7.80 -0.05
N LEU A 199 -10.20 -7.38 1.05
CA LEU A 199 -9.67 -7.50 2.41
C LEU A 199 -10.10 -8.81 3.07
N SER A 200 -9.69 -9.94 2.48
CA SER A 200 -9.93 -11.26 3.07
C SER A 200 -9.17 -11.45 4.38
N VAL A 201 -9.66 -12.38 5.21
CA VAL A 201 -9.03 -12.77 6.47
C VAL A 201 -8.77 -14.26 6.44
N SER A 202 -7.49 -14.63 6.42
CA SER A 202 -7.05 -16.00 6.54
C SER A 202 -6.71 -16.34 7.99
N PRO A 203 -6.70 -17.62 8.40
CA PRO A 203 -6.20 -18.03 9.70
C PRO A 203 -4.78 -17.53 10.00
N LEU A 204 -3.90 -17.57 9.01
CA LEU A 204 -2.54 -17.05 9.14
C LEU A 204 -2.51 -15.54 9.43
N LEU A 205 -3.40 -14.76 8.80
CA LEU A 205 -3.50 -13.33 9.09
C LEU A 205 -3.98 -13.08 10.53
N LEU A 206 -4.90 -13.90 11.05
CA LEU A 206 -5.33 -13.80 12.46
C LEU A 206 -4.17 -14.11 13.42
N GLU A 207 -3.38 -15.13 13.14
CA GLU A 207 -2.16 -15.44 13.91
C GLU A 207 -1.18 -14.25 13.87
N LYS A 208 -1.03 -13.61 12.71
CA LYS A 208 -0.18 -12.40 12.59
C LYS A 208 -0.71 -11.24 13.44
N TYR A 209 -2.02 -11.00 13.49
CA TYR A 209 -2.59 -9.99 14.38
C TYR A 209 -2.27 -10.29 15.84
N VAL A 210 -2.41 -11.55 16.28
CA VAL A 210 -2.10 -11.98 17.66
C VAL A 210 -0.62 -11.77 17.98
N SER A 211 0.28 -12.17 17.08
CA SER A 211 1.73 -12.00 17.22
C SER A 211 2.11 -10.53 17.32
N ILE A 212 1.64 -9.71 16.38
CA ILE A 212 1.95 -8.28 16.33
C ILE A 212 1.38 -7.54 17.55
N ALA A 213 0.16 -7.84 17.94
CA ALA A 213 -0.44 -7.27 19.15
C ALA A 213 0.37 -7.61 20.41
N HIS A 214 0.92 -8.83 20.49
CA HIS A 214 1.83 -9.21 21.57
C HIS A 214 3.12 -8.42 21.52
N GLU A 215 3.77 -8.31 20.36
CA GLU A 215 5.02 -7.58 20.19
C GLU A 215 4.86 -6.09 20.50
N ILE A 216 3.74 -5.48 20.08
CA ILE A 216 3.42 -4.08 20.41
C ILE A 216 3.24 -3.93 21.92
N ALA A 217 2.35 -4.71 22.51
CA ALA A 217 1.98 -4.56 23.92
C ALA A 217 3.16 -4.80 24.87
N HIS A 218 4.05 -5.72 24.50
CA HIS A 218 5.22 -6.08 25.32
C HIS A 218 6.53 -5.46 24.82
N HIS A 219 6.47 -4.51 23.88
CA HIS A 219 7.68 -3.83 23.42
C HIS A 219 8.40 -3.11 24.59
N PRO A 220 9.73 -3.31 24.76
CA PRO A 220 10.46 -2.74 25.89
C PRO A 220 10.34 -1.22 26.01
N GLU A 221 10.36 -0.55 24.87
CA GLU A 221 10.31 0.91 24.79
C GLU A 221 8.87 1.47 24.70
N LEU A 222 7.84 0.62 24.83
CA LEU A 222 6.44 1.07 24.61
C LEU A 222 6.08 2.24 25.52
N LEU A 223 6.36 2.14 26.83
CA LEU A 223 6.04 3.21 27.78
C LEU A 223 6.82 4.50 27.52
N GLN A 224 8.05 4.40 26.99
CA GLN A 224 8.85 5.58 26.65
C GLN A 224 8.33 6.29 25.39
N LYS A 225 7.74 5.54 24.44
CA LYS A 225 7.33 6.04 23.13
C LYS A 225 5.82 6.28 23.01
N ALA A 226 5.01 5.70 23.88
CA ALA A 226 3.55 5.70 23.83
C ALA A 226 2.98 6.70 24.85
N GLU A 227 3.01 8.00 24.55
CA GLU A 227 2.60 9.07 25.45
C GLU A 227 1.19 8.88 26.04
N ARG A 228 0.21 8.46 25.21
CA ARG A 228 -1.15 8.22 25.66
C ARG A 228 -1.31 6.93 26.48
N PHE A 229 -0.45 5.95 26.27
CA PHE A 229 -0.46 4.74 27.08
C PHE A 229 0.10 4.98 28.48
N GLN A 230 1.00 5.97 28.65
CA GLN A 230 1.49 6.41 29.95
C GLN A 230 0.36 6.97 30.86
N GLU A 231 -0.72 7.50 30.28
CA GLU A 231 -1.88 8.01 31.02
C GLU A 231 -2.55 6.95 31.91
N PHE A 232 -2.33 5.67 31.60
CA PHE A 232 -2.92 4.55 32.35
C PHE A 232 -2.11 4.13 33.57
N PHE A 233 -0.91 4.70 33.81
CA PHE A 233 -0.02 4.32 34.89
C PHE A 233 0.13 5.45 35.93
N PRO A 234 -0.13 5.18 37.19
CA PRO A 234 -0.03 6.21 38.26
C PRO A 234 1.40 6.69 38.52
N ASN A 235 2.43 5.85 38.26
CA ASN A 235 3.83 6.13 38.52
C ASN A 235 4.68 5.93 37.27
N ALA A 236 5.03 7.01 36.60
CA ALA A 236 5.85 7.00 35.39
C ALA A 236 7.35 6.75 35.61
N ASN A 237 7.78 6.35 36.79
CA ASN A 237 9.17 5.97 37.08
C ASN A 237 9.37 4.47 36.91
N TYR A 238 9.10 3.99 35.67
CA TYR A 238 9.36 2.61 35.35
C TYR A 238 10.85 2.34 35.22
N GLN A 239 11.39 1.52 36.12
CA GLN A 239 12.54 0.69 35.85
C GLN A 239 12.04 -0.71 35.56
N PRO A 240 12.44 -1.32 34.43
CA PRO A 240 12.05 -2.72 34.16
C PRO A 240 12.44 -3.56 35.39
N ALA A 241 11.47 -4.27 35.97
CA ALA A 241 11.75 -5.19 37.05
C ALA A 241 12.84 -6.17 36.58
N PRO A 242 13.87 -6.40 37.42
CA PRO A 242 14.86 -7.42 37.09
C PRO A 242 14.10 -8.75 36.89
N PRO A 243 14.48 -9.55 35.89
CA PRO A 243 13.82 -10.83 35.68
C PRO A 243 13.87 -11.66 36.97
N PRO A 244 12.81 -12.41 37.32
CA PRO A 244 12.74 -13.14 38.56
C PRO A 244 13.94 -14.10 38.67
N THR A 245 14.70 -14.02 39.74
CA THR A 245 15.78 -14.94 40.09
C THR A 245 15.16 -16.29 40.48
N SER A 246 14.98 -17.15 39.50
CA SER A 246 14.52 -18.52 39.79
C SER A 246 15.74 -19.38 40.12
N SER A 247 15.74 -19.96 41.29
CA SER A 247 16.73 -20.91 41.76
C SER A 247 16.52 -22.35 41.21
N LYS A 248 15.87 -22.48 40.06
CA LYS A 248 15.78 -23.78 39.35
C LYS A 248 16.91 -23.94 38.36
N PRO A 249 17.42 -25.18 38.14
CA PRO A 249 18.45 -25.44 37.17
C PRO A 249 18.03 -24.88 35.80
N PRO A 250 18.96 -24.36 35.03
CA PRO A 250 18.66 -23.63 33.82
C PRO A 250 17.85 -24.49 32.86
N ALA A 251 16.68 -24.00 32.52
CA ALA A 251 15.86 -24.61 31.49
C ALA A 251 16.56 -24.43 30.16
N VAL A 252 16.65 -25.46 29.37
CA VAL A 252 17.03 -25.37 27.94
C VAL A 252 16.14 -24.34 27.30
N VAL A 253 16.74 -23.21 26.86
CA VAL A 253 15.97 -22.20 26.13
C VAL A 253 15.73 -22.73 24.74
N THR A 254 14.50 -23.05 24.48
CA THR A 254 14.04 -23.52 23.19
C THR A 254 13.76 -22.29 22.33
N LEU A 255 14.52 -22.09 21.31
CA LEU A 255 14.24 -21.13 20.26
C LEU A 255 13.24 -21.76 19.27
N GLN A 256 12.16 -21.06 18.97
CA GLN A 256 11.07 -21.59 18.16
C GLN A 256 11.17 -21.09 16.73
N GLY A 257 11.28 -21.96 15.75
CA GLY A 257 11.11 -21.73 14.34
C GLY A 257 10.49 -22.94 13.69
N LYS A 258 9.99 -22.82 12.54
CA LYS A 258 9.34 -23.93 11.85
C LYS A 258 10.35 -24.60 10.95
N ILE A 259 10.70 -25.81 11.29
CA ILE A 259 10.94 -26.79 10.26
C ILE A 259 9.53 -27.18 9.82
N ALA A 260 9.13 -26.79 8.61
CA ALA A 260 7.77 -27.02 8.15
C ALA A 260 7.44 -28.52 8.25
N PRO A 261 6.30 -28.91 8.87
CA PRO A 261 5.92 -30.32 9.00
C PRO A 261 5.77 -31.05 7.65
N ASN A 262 5.72 -30.27 6.57
CA ASN A 262 5.56 -30.73 5.20
C ASN A 262 6.74 -30.35 4.30
N GLY A 263 7.88 -29.94 4.86
CA GLY A 263 9.08 -29.73 4.09
C GLY A 263 9.46 -31.03 3.39
N ASN A 264 9.76 -30.97 2.11
CA ASN A 264 10.20 -32.13 1.32
C ASN A 264 11.63 -32.52 1.73
N ILE A 265 11.73 -33.11 2.91
CA ILE A 265 12.99 -33.67 3.41
C ILE A 265 12.98 -35.14 3.05
N ASP A 266 13.85 -35.52 2.13
CA ASP A 266 13.85 -36.82 1.54
C ASP A 266 14.76 -37.79 2.29
N LYS A 267 15.76 -37.26 2.99
CA LYS A 267 16.82 -38.08 3.65
C LYS A 267 17.26 -37.42 4.96
N GLU A 268 17.74 -38.27 5.84
CA GLU A 268 18.49 -37.86 7.02
C GLU A 268 19.94 -38.31 6.89
N ALA A 269 20.89 -37.48 7.34
CA ALA A 269 22.28 -37.84 7.31
C ALA A 269 22.56 -39.04 8.25
N LYS A 270 23.38 -39.98 7.76
CA LYS A 270 23.78 -41.12 8.56
C LYS A 270 24.54 -40.67 9.81
N GLY A 271 24.11 -41.18 10.97
CA GLY A 271 24.72 -40.87 12.25
C GLY A 271 24.14 -39.69 12.98
N ASN A 272 23.02 -39.09 12.50
CA ASN A 272 22.33 -38.05 13.25
C ASN A 272 22.00 -38.46 14.68
N PRO A 273 22.28 -37.65 15.73
CA PRO A 273 22.00 -37.98 17.12
C PRO A 273 20.49 -37.91 17.45
N PHE A 274 19.70 -37.26 16.60
CA PHE A 274 18.25 -37.18 16.69
C PHE A 274 17.64 -37.02 15.29
N THR A 275 16.42 -37.47 15.10
CA THR A 275 15.69 -37.36 13.85
C THR A 275 15.04 -35.98 13.73
N LEU A 276 14.65 -35.60 12.49
CA LEU A 276 13.87 -34.41 12.26
C LEU A 276 12.59 -34.39 13.13
N ALA A 277 11.86 -35.49 13.21
CA ALA A 277 10.64 -35.59 14.01
C ALA A 277 10.90 -35.38 15.52
N GLN A 278 12.00 -35.91 16.04
CA GLN A 278 12.42 -35.68 17.42
C GLN A 278 12.81 -34.21 17.65
N PHE A 279 13.47 -33.61 16.69
CA PHE A 279 13.87 -32.23 16.74
C PHE A 279 12.68 -31.27 16.66
N GLN A 280 11.73 -31.48 15.77
CA GLN A 280 10.49 -30.75 15.66
C GLN A 280 9.61 -30.84 16.93
N LYS A 281 9.65 -31.96 17.64
CA LYS A 281 8.90 -32.15 18.88
C LYS A 281 9.52 -31.43 20.08
N SER A 282 10.84 -31.37 20.14
CA SER A 282 11.57 -30.71 21.24
C SER A 282 11.69 -29.20 21.04
N LEU A 283 11.52 -28.73 19.82
CA LEU A 283 11.81 -27.38 19.44
C LEU A 283 11.10 -26.94 18.24
N ALA A 284 10.90 -25.72 18.29
CA ALA A 284 10.64 -25.02 17.08
C ALA A 284 11.42 -23.76 17.15
N SER A 285 12.50 -23.53 16.47
CA SER A 285 12.80 -22.26 15.94
C SER A 285 13.99 -22.11 15.17
N ALA A 286 13.80 -21.33 14.36
CA ALA A 286 14.63 -21.13 13.33
C ALA A 286 14.77 -19.75 12.90
N PHE A 287 15.36 -19.62 11.95
CA PHE A 287 15.72 -18.56 11.14
C PHE A 287 14.58 -18.28 10.15
N GLU A 288 13.55 -17.64 10.64
CA GLU A 288 12.55 -17.04 9.76
C GLU A 288 12.84 -15.55 9.68
N GLU A 289 13.69 -15.15 8.75
CA GLU A 289 13.76 -13.75 8.35
C GLU A 289 13.65 -13.65 6.85
N ASP A 290 12.58 -12.98 6.42
CA ASP A 290 12.39 -12.50 5.06
C ASP A 290 13.47 -11.46 4.70
N ARG A 291 14.68 -11.94 4.40
CA ARG A 291 15.83 -11.08 4.12
C ARG A 291 16.65 -11.58 2.96
N GLY A 292 16.23 -11.19 1.79
CA GLY A 292 17.18 -11.11 0.71
C GLY A 292 18.29 -10.11 1.09
N GLY A 293 19.51 -10.61 1.33
CA GLY A 293 20.64 -9.74 1.62
C GLY A 293 21.98 -10.37 1.29
N VAL A 294 22.88 -9.57 0.71
CA VAL A 294 24.27 -9.96 0.51
C VAL A 294 25.08 -9.39 1.66
N TYR A 295 25.66 -10.23 2.48
CA TYR A 295 26.59 -9.80 3.53
C TYR A 295 27.97 -9.51 2.88
N PRO A 296 28.42 -8.25 2.88
CA PRO A 296 29.46 -7.79 1.95
C PRO A 296 30.89 -8.17 2.32
N ALA A 297 31.13 -8.67 3.52
CA ALA A 297 32.50 -8.94 3.97
C ALA A 297 32.59 -10.23 4.80
N PRO A 298 33.76 -10.90 4.80
CA PRO A 298 34.06 -11.87 5.82
C PRO A 298 34.01 -11.19 7.19
N GLY A 299 33.25 -11.75 8.12
CA GLY A 299 33.08 -11.09 9.41
C GLY A 299 32.03 -11.79 10.27
N HIS A 300 31.24 -10.99 10.92
CA HIS A 300 30.23 -11.46 11.82
C HIS A 300 28.84 -11.02 11.33
N SER A 301 27.91 -11.96 11.30
CA SER A 301 26.47 -11.68 11.17
C SER A 301 25.79 -11.96 12.49
N VAL A 302 24.78 -11.14 12.81
CA VAL A 302 24.05 -11.26 14.07
C VAL A 302 22.67 -11.85 13.79
N ILE A 303 22.36 -12.91 14.48
CA ILE A 303 21.05 -13.55 14.46
C ILE A 303 20.38 -13.29 15.80
N ALA A 304 19.18 -12.73 15.78
CA ALA A 304 18.38 -12.51 16.95
C ALA A 304 17.41 -13.66 17.18
N GLY A 305 17.44 -14.24 18.36
CA GLY A 305 16.50 -15.29 18.76
C GLY A 305 16.04 -15.11 20.21
N LYS A 306 15.09 -15.90 20.69
CA LYS A 306 14.58 -15.84 22.08
C LYS A 306 15.64 -16.09 23.16
N GLY A 307 16.78 -16.63 22.79
CA GLY A 307 17.92 -16.89 23.67
C GLY A 307 18.98 -15.80 23.70
N GLY A 308 18.80 -14.71 22.96
CA GLY A 308 19.80 -13.65 22.81
C GLY A 308 20.37 -13.56 21.42
N LEU A 309 21.38 -12.71 21.24
CA LEU A 309 22.07 -12.50 19.98
C LEU A 309 23.16 -13.55 19.76
N ILE A 310 23.09 -14.23 18.65
CA ILE A 310 24.14 -15.15 18.21
C ILE A 310 24.84 -14.51 17.02
N ARG A 311 26.15 -14.34 17.15
CA ARG A 311 27.00 -13.90 16.04
C ARG A 311 27.51 -15.11 15.27
N MET A 312 27.27 -15.13 13.97
CA MET A 312 27.87 -16.12 13.10
C MET A 312 29.14 -15.54 12.46
N ALA A 313 30.27 -16.13 12.80
CA ALA A 313 31.54 -15.84 12.14
C ALA A 313 31.80 -16.82 11.00
N TYR A 314 32.16 -16.32 9.83
CA TYR A 314 32.51 -17.18 8.69
C TYR A 314 33.90 -16.88 8.17
N GLY A 315 34.60 -17.91 7.72
CA GLY A 315 36.01 -17.81 7.29
C GLY A 315 36.15 -17.02 5.99
N LYS A 316 37.33 -16.41 5.80
CA LYS A 316 37.69 -15.66 4.58
C LYS A 316 37.53 -16.49 3.29
N SER A 317 37.65 -17.80 3.37
CA SER A 317 37.47 -18.73 2.25
C SER A 317 36.02 -19.01 1.87
N ALA A 318 35.05 -18.68 2.71
CA ALA A 318 33.64 -18.97 2.47
C ALA A 318 33.00 -18.18 1.33
N GLY A 319 33.64 -17.09 0.90
CA GLY A 319 33.01 -16.17 -0.04
C GLY A 319 31.92 -15.32 0.61
N ARG A 320 30.91 -14.95 -0.16
CA ARG A 320 29.77 -14.21 0.36
C ARG A 320 28.68 -15.18 0.81
N MET A 321 28.16 -14.97 2.00
CA MET A 321 26.96 -15.62 2.46
C MET A 321 25.75 -14.76 2.04
N ILE A 322 24.73 -15.39 1.51
CA ILE A 322 23.52 -14.75 1.04
C ILE A 322 22.35 -15.42 1.74
N LEU A 323 21.53 -14.62 2.40
CA LEU A 323 20.19 -15.00 2.79
C LEU A 323 19.26 -14.57 1.67
N ALA A 324 18.49 -15.47 1.12
CA ALA A 324 17.60 -15.20 0.01
C ALA A 324 16.18 -15.71 0.33
N ASN A 325 15.21 -14.85 0.09
CA ASN A 325 13.82 -15.28 0.03
C ASN A 325 13.57 -15.86 -1.37
N PRO A 326 13.08 -17.10 -1.48
CA PRO A 326 12.79 -17.72 -2.76
C PRO A 326 11.72 -16.99 -3.58
N ASN A 327 10.91 -16.17 -2.94
CA ASN A 327 9.85 -15.38 -3.59
C ASN A 327 10.34 -14.01 -4.12
N THR A 328 11.63 -13.71 -4.06
CA THR A 328 12.19 -12.49 -4.64
C THR A 328 12.75 -12.75 -6.05
N ASP A 329 12.40 -11.90 -7.00
CA ASP A 329 12.67 -12.05 -8.45
C ASP A 329 14.13 -12.28 -8.82
N ILE A 330 15.07 -11.75 -8.04
CA ILE A 330 16.52 -11.86 -8.33
C ILE A 330 17.03 -13.29 -8.26
N TRP A 331 16.34 -14.19 -7.55
CA TRP A 331 16.80 -15.53 -7.26
C TRP A 331 15.91 -16.63 -7.80
N THR A 332 14.74 -16.30 -8.33
CA THR A 332 13.74 -17.25 -8.84
C THR A 332 14.37 -18.23 -9.84
N ALA A 333 15.22 -17.75 -10.75
CA ALA A 333 15.94 -18.61 -11.70
C ALA A 333 16.99 -19.51 -11.05
N ALA A 334 17.59 -19.06 -9.94
CA ALA A 334 18.60 -19.84 -9.22
C ALA A 334 17.97 -20.94 -8.36
N PHE A 335 16.74 -20.73 -7.87
CA PHE A 335 16.04 -21.64 -6.99
C PHE A 335 14.93 -22.46 -7.66
N ALA A 336 14.58 -22.15 -8.90
CA ALA A 336 13.50 -22.83 -9.64
C ALA A 336 13.60 -24.36 -9.73
N THR A 337 14.74 -24.94 -9.36
CA THR A 337 14.99 -26.39 -9.33
C THR A 337 15.25 -26.97 -7.94
N ALA A 338 15.26 -26.13 -6.91
CA ALA A 338 15.34 -26.57 -5.52
C ALA A 338 13.93 -26.54 -4.91
N GLN A 339 13.57 -27.59 -4.20
CA GLN A 339 12.30 -27.66 -3.47
C GLN A 339 12.61 -27.24 -2.04
N GLU A 340 12.02 -26.14 -1.64
CA GLU A 340 12.28 -25.51 -0.35
C GLU A 340 11.49 -26.20 0.76
N SER A 341 12.04 -26.21 1.96
CA SER A 341 11.37 -26.75 3.14
C SER A 341 10.67 -25.66 3.95
N SER A 342 11.13 -24.41 3.87
CA SER A 342 10.50 -23.23 4.48
C SER A 342 10.81 -21.94 3.71
N GLY A 343 10.45 -20.78 4.27
CA GLY A 343 10.47 -19.50 3.56
C GLY A 343 11.82 -18.97 3.13
N ASP A 344 12.88 -19.12 3.91
CA ASP A 344 14.17 -18.51 3.67
C ASP A 344 15.28 -19.53 3.42
N ILE A 345 16.13 -19.22 2.46
CA ILE A 345 17.27 -20.07 2.08
C ILE A 345 18.58 -19.39 2.45
N LEU A 346 19.42 -20.10 3.15
CA LEU A 346 20.78 -19.70 3.46
C LEU A 346 21.73 -20.42 2.49
N PHE A 347 22.58 -19.70 1.80
CA PHE A 347 23.56 -20.31 0.91
C PHE A 347 24.93 -19.64 0.90
N THR A 348 25.92 -20.39 0.45
CA THR A 348 27.26 -19.88 0.25
C THR A 348 27.61 -19.89 -1.23
N ASN A 349 28.31 -18.86 -1.70
CA ASN A 349 28.72 -18.74 -3.08
C ASN A 349 30.19 -19.18 -3.26
N LYS A 350 30.51 -19.82 -4.41
CA LYS A 350 31.87 -20.18 -4.85
C LYS A 350 32.58 -21.13 -3.93
N ILE A 351 32.00 -22.26 -3.63
CA ILE A 351 32.66 -23.32 -2.84
C ILE A 351 33.43 -24.34 -3.68
N LYS A 352 33.22 -24.34 -5.00
CA LYS A 352 33.90 -25.26 -5.89
C LYS A 352 35.41 -25.19 -5.74
N GLY A 353 36.05 -26.31 -5.46
CA GLY A 353 37.49 -26.43 -5.27
C GLY A 353 37.99 -25.91 -3.91
N LYS A 354 37.16 -25.51 -3.00
CA LYS A 354 37.52 -25.07 -1.65
C LYS A 354 37.52 -26.27 -0.70
N LYS A 355 38.59 -26.42 0.04
CA LYS A 355 38.73 -27.50 1.01
C LYS A 355 37.86 -27.31 2.24
N GLU A 356 37.71 -26.10 2.72
CA GLU A 356 36.93 -25.82 3.92
C GLU A 356 36.37 -24.37 3.94
N PHE A 357 35.14 -24.21 4.40
CA PHE A 357 34.55 -22.98 4.86
C PHE A 357 33.71 -23.26 6.10
N PHE A 358 33.35 -22.24 6.88
CA PHE A 358 32.67 -22.48 8.15
C PHE A 358 31.74 -21.37 8.56
N PHE A 359 30.79 -21.71 9.46
CA PHE A 359 30.06 -20.79 10.31
C PHE A 359 30.57 -20.98 11.75
N GLY A 360 31.02 -19.89 12.36
CA GLY A 360 31.33 -19.85 13.79
C GLY A 360 30.15 -19.26 14.57
N PHE A 361 29.93 -19.75 15.78
CA PHE A 361 28.91 -19.26 16.68
C PHE A 361 29.57 -18.53 17.85
N GLN A 362 29.18 -17.30 18.10
CA GLN A 362 29.68 -16.49 19.18
C GLN A 362 28.50 -15.89 19.97
N PHE A 363 28.53 -16.03 21.27
CA PHE A 363 27.54 -15.45 22.17
C PHE A 363 28.05 -14.12 22.72
N ASP A 364 27.14 -13.18 23.02
CA ASP A 364 27.48 -11.82 23.49
C ASP A 364 28.14 -11.80 24.87
N LYS A 365 27.98 -12.89 25.68
CA LYS A 365 28.74 -13.09 26.92
C LYS A 365 29.28 -14.53 26.96
N GLU A 366 30.57 -14.62 27.14
CA GLU A 366 31.23 -15.88 27.43
C GLU A 366 31.00 -16.25 28.92
N THR A 367 29.91 -16.96 29.18
CA THR A 367 29.79 -17.71 30.41
C THR A 367 30.30 -19.12 30.11
N PRO A 368 31.25 -19.70 30.90
CA PRO A 368 31.71 -21.06 30.63
C PRO A 368 30.53 -22.05 30.56
N GLY A 369 30.41 -22.74 29.43
CA GLY A 369 29.33 -23.73 29.18
C GLY A 369 28.07 -23.15 28.50
N SER A 370 27.97 -21.85 28.26
CA SER A 370 26.85 -21.28 27.47
C SER A 370 27.11 -21.43 25.98
N GLY A 371 26.13 -21.85 25.21
CA GLY A 371 26.24 -21.96 23.77
C GLY A 371 25.24 -22.92 23.15
N ILE A 372 25.45 -23.28 21.88
CA ILE A 372 24.58 -24.19 21.16
C ILE A 372 24.82 -25.62 21.65
N ALA A 373 23.78 -26.24 22.21
CA ALA A 373 23.81 -27.62 22.64
C ALA A 373 23.39 -28.61 21.53
N GLU A 374 22.42 -28.23 20.74
CA GLU A 374 21.92 -29.00 19.60
C GLU A 374 21.74 -28.08 18.39
N LEU A 375 22.01 -28.59 17.19
CA LEU A 375 21.88 -27.88 15.94
C LEU A 375 21.33 -28.81 14.86
N GLY A 376 20.35 -28.32 14.11
CA GLY A 376 19.80 -28.97 12.93
C GLY A 376 19.83 -28.03 11.75
N ILE A 377 20.11 -28.56 10.56
CA ILE A 377 20.14 -27.81 9.31
C ILE A 377 19.70 -28.71 8.16
N VAL A 378 19.01 -28.13 7.18
CA VAL A 378 18.63 -28.81 5.94
C VAL A 378 19.58 -28.41 4.84
N VAL A 379 20.18 -29.40 4.17
CA VAL A 379 21.00 -29.20 2.97
C VAL A 379 20.12 -29.48 1.75
N LEU A 380 19.94 -28.47 0.91
CA LEU A 380 19.08 -28.57 -0.26
C LEU A 380 19.78 -29.20 -1.44
N GLY A 381 19.16 -30.24 -2.01
CA GLY A 381 19.58 -30.85 -3.26
C GLY A 381 19.16 -30.01 -4.47
N ARG A 382 19.97 -30.04 -5.53
CA ARG A 382 19.70 -29.23 -6.73
C ARG A 382 20.04 -30.03 -8.00
N ARG A 383 19.26 -29.80 -9.08
CA ARG A 383 19.57 -30.36 -10.40
C ARG A 383 20.98 -29.94 -10.84
N ASN A 384 21.72 -30.86 -11.42
CA ASN A 384 23.09 -30.69 -11.92
C ASN A 384 24.18 -30.47 -10.84
N GLN A 385 23.90 -30.78 -9.57
CA GLN A 385 24.92 -30.85 -8.53
C GLN A 385 25.22 -32.30 -8.22
N THR A 386 26.49 -32.66 -8.23
CA THR A 386 26.92 -34.04 -7.90
C THR A 386 28.06 -33.99 -6.87
N GLY A 387 28.19 -35.07 -6.15
CA GLY A 387 29.24 -35.21 -5.16
C GLY A 387 28.72 -35.18 -3.73
N SER A 388 29.64 -34.97 -2.81
CA SER A 388 29.31 -34.93 -1.40
C SER A 388 29.83 -33.67 -0.75
N ILE A 389 29.14 -33.24 0.29
CA ILE A 389 29.59 -32.22 1.22
C ILE A 389 29.71 -32.83 2.62
N GLU A 390 30.77 -32.49 3.33
CA GLU A 390 31.00 -32.88 4.70
C GLU A 390 30.72 -31.70 5.63
N LEU A 391 29.82 -31.90 6.62
CA LEU A 391 29.53 -30.95 7.69
C LEU A 391 30.21 -31.40 8.95
N THR A 392 31.10 -30.58 9.51
CA THR A 392 31.87 -30.90 10.71
C THR A 392 31.52 -29.92 11.81
N SER A 393 30.92 -30.43 12.88
CA SER A 393 30.68 -29.66 14.11
C SER A 393 31.95 -29.72 14.99
N HIS A 394 32.39 -28.53 15.46
CA HIS A 394 33.49 -28.40 16.41
C HIS A 394 32.94 -28.01 17.78
N TYR A 395 33.34 -28.80 18.78
CA TYR A 395 32.85 -28.60 20.14
C TYR A 395 33.85 -27.81 21.01
N SER A 396 33.43 -27.36 22.16
CA SER A 396 34.21 -26.55 23.09
C SER A 396 35.45 -27.28 23.66
N ASN A 397 35.37 -28.60 23.78
CA ASN A 397 36.49 -29.46 24.16
C ASN A 397 37.49 -29.80 23.04
N ASN A 398 37.39 -29.09 21.90
CA ASN A 398 38.19 -29.30 20.70
C ASN A 398 37.99 -30.66 19.99
N THR A 399 36.98 -31.41 20.34
CA THR A 399 36.57 -32.58 19.55
C THR A 399 35.67 -32.15 18.39
N THR A 400 35.58 -33.03 17.39
CA THR A 400 34.77 -32.78 16.19
C THR A 400 33.91 -33.96 15.84
N GLU A 401 32.80 -33.71 15.16
CA GLU A 401 31.93 -34.70 14.60
C GLU A 401 31.52 -34.36 13.20
N THR A 402 31.71 -35.31 12.24
CA THR A 402 31.44 -35.05 10.83
C THR A 402 30.27 -35.82 10.30
N ARG A 403 29.44 -35.19 9.47
CA ARG A 403 28.33 -35.81 8.71
C ARG A 403 28.63 -35.61 7.22
N LYS A 404 28.52 -36.68 6.46
CA LYS A 404 28.65 -36.62 4.99
C LYS A 404 27.28 -36.66 4.36
N VAL A 405 27.01 -35.66 3.54
CA VAL A 405 25.77 -35.53 2.78
C VAL A 405 26.05 -35.80 1.33
N GLN A 406 25.43 -36.83 0.78
CA GLN A 406 25.52 -37.16 -0.62
C GLN A 406 24.43 -36.41 -1.38
N LEU A 407 24.84 -35.52 -2.26
CA LEU A 407 23.94 -34.79 -3.13
C LEU A 407 23.80 -35.55 -4.45
N ALA A 408 22.63 -36.12 -4.71
CA ALA A 408 22.38 -36.90 -5.92
C ALA A 408 21.93 -36.02 -7.07
N THR A 409 22.28 -36.47 -8.28
CA THR A 409 21.82 -35.82 -9.51
C THR A 409 20.39 -36.20 -9.81
N GLY A 410 19.53 -35.23 -9.98
CA GLY A 410 18.40 -35.44 -10.88
C GLY A 410 16.97 -35.23 -10.39
N GLY A 411 16.72 -34.81 -9.18
CA GLY A 411 15.37 -34.60 -8.70
C GLY A 411 15.18 -33.32 -7.87
N PRO A 412 13.98 -32.77 -7.77
CA PRO A 412 13.68 -31.72 -6.82
C PRO A 412 13.64 -32.21 -5.36
N ALA A 413 14.04 -33.42 -5.09
CA ALA A 413 13.74 -34.16 -3.86
C ALA A 413 14.98 -34.76 -3.21
N ASP A 414 16.07 -34.03 -3.03
CA ASP A 414 17.26 -34.52 -2.32
C ASP A 414 17.66 -33.64 -1.13
N ASN A 415 16.67 -33.04 -0.47
CA ASN A 415 16.89 -32.25 0.73
C ASN A 415 17.21 -33.15 1.90
N THR A 416 18.39 -32.96 2.51
CA THR A 416 18.91 -33.81 3.57
C THR A 416 18.96 -33.06 4.90
N PHE A 417 18.26 -33.56 5.90
CA PHE A 417 18.37 -33.05 7.27
C PHE A 417 19.63 -33.56 7.94
N VAL A 418 20.40 -32.64 8.54
CA VAL A 418 21.63 -32.92 9.30
C VAL A 418 21.50 -32.33 10.69
N SER A 419 21.86 -33.11 11.72
CA SER A 419 21.84 -32.62 13.09
C SER A 419 23.11 -33.00 13.86
N PHE A 420 23.41 -32.20 14.88
CA PHE A 420 24.52 -32.34 15.80
C PHE A 420 24.06 -32.11 17.22
N ARG A 421 24.64 -32.83 18.18
CA ARG A 421 24.44 -32.64 19.62
C ARG A 421 25.80 -32.56 20.29
N ALA A 422 26.04 -31.47 21.02
CA ALA A 422 27.26 -31.36 21.78
C ALA A 422 27.33 -32.41 22.90
N PRO A 423 28.51 -32.99 23.21
CA PRO A 423 28.69 -33.84 24.37
C PRO A 423 28.24 -33.18 25.66
N LYS A 424 27.95 -33.99 26.70
CA LYS A 424 27.49 -33.47 27.98
C LYS A 424 28.46 -32.44 28.56
N GLY A 425 27.97 -31.24 28.77
CA GLY A 425 28.77 -30.13 29.28
C GLY A 425 29.43 -29.24 28.20
N GLU A 426 29.47 -29.70 26.94
CA GLU A 426 30.10 -29.00 25.83
C GLU A 426 29.10 -28.22 24.99
N ILE A 427 29.61 -27.33 24.15
CA ILE A 427 28.85 -26.53 23.18
C ILE A 427 29.43 -26.63 21.76
N ILE A 428 28.59 -26.39 20.77
CA ILE A 428 29.01 -26.27 19.38
C ILE A 428 29.56 -24.87 19.16
N LYS A 429 30.85 -24.77 18.85
CA LYS A 429 31.52 -23.49 18.57
C LYS A 429 31.49 -23.09 17.10
N LYS A 430 31.50 -24.09 16.22
CA LYS A 430 31.69 -23.87 14.79
C LYS A 430 31.09 -25.04 14.00
N LEU A 431 30.45 -24.75 12.90
CA LEU A 431 30.07 -25.71 11.87
C LEU A 431 30.93 -25.45 10.62
N ALA A 432 31.77 -26.42 10.25
CA ALA A 432 32.61 -26.35 9.07
C ALA A 432 31.99 -27.19 7.94
N PHE A 433 32.23 -26.76 6.72
CA PHE A 433 31.77 -27.40 5.50
C PHE A 433 32.96 -27.68 4.59
N ASN A 434 33.09 -28.91 4.14
CA ASN A 434 34.10 -29.32 3.16
C ASN A 434 33.41 -29.70 1.85
N GLY A 435 33.63 -28.90 0.82
CA GLY A 435 33.07 -29.08 -0.52
C GLY A 435 34.07 -29.57 -1.56
N SER A 436 35.17 -30.19 -1.16
CA SER A 436 36.23 -30.67 -2.09
C SER A 436 35.73 -31.69 -3.13
N GLU A 437 34.75 -32.50 -2.75
CA GLU A 437 34.13 -33.49 -3.63
C GLU A 437 32.82 -32.98 -4.29
N PHE A 438 32.56 -31.72 -4.24
CA PHE A 438 31.32 -31.10 -4.74
C PHE A 438 31.55 -30.46 -6.11
N SER A 439 30.67 -30.76 -7.08
CA SER A 439 30.78 -30.27 -8.46
C SER A 439 30.10 -28.94 -8.73
N GLY A 440 29.30 -28.43 -7.80
CA GLY A 440 28.57 -27.17 -7.93
C GLY A 440 29.37 -25.94 -7.46
N ASP A 441 28.90 -24.74 -7.82
CA ASP A 441 29.53 -23.48 -7.40
C ASP A 441 29.15 -23.07 -5.98
N TYR A 442 28.00 -23.52 -5.46
CA TYR A 442 27.49 -23.20 -4.12
C TYR A 442 26.58 -24.31 -3.58
N VAL A 443 26.45 -24.39 -2.27
CA VAL A 443 25.49 -25.23 -1.56
C VAL A 443 24.41 -24.38 -0.95
N LEU A 444 23.20 -24.87 -0.98
CA LEU A 444 22.03 -24.23 -0.37
C LEU A 444 21.75 -24.90 0.97
N PHE A 445 21.40 -24.09 1.96
CA PHE A 445 20.99 -24.52 3.28
C PHE A 445 19.67 -23.86 3.62
N ASP A 446 18.83 -24.57 4.33
CA ASP A 446 17.54 -24.11 4.80
C ASP A 446 17.28 -24.61 6.23
N ASP A 447 16.27 -24.04 6.90
CA ASP A 447 15.85 -24.49 8.22
C ASP A 447 16.99 -24.69 9.23
N LEU A 448 17.75 -23.66 9.51
CA LEU A 448 18.73 -23.69 10.58
C LEU A 448 18.03 -23.54 11.93
N ALA A 449 18.07 -24.58 12.75
CA ALA A 449 17.51 -24.57 14.09
C ALA A 449 18.52 -25.01 15.13
N PHE A 450 18.45 -24.47 16.35
CA PHE A 450 19.36 -24.83 17.42
C PHE A 450 18.77 -24.68 18.83
N VAL A 451 19.36 -25.40 19.77
CA VAL A 451 19.08 -25.34 21.22
C VAL A 451 20.29 -24.76 21.92
N THR A 452 20.06 -23.75 22.75
CA THR A 452 21.10 -23.22 23.63
C THR A 452 21.09 -23.88 24.99
N ARG A 453 22.27 -24.03 25.60
CA ARG A 453 22.44 -24.39 26.99
C ARG A 453 22.72 -23.12 27.77
N ASP A 454 22.07 -22.92 28.88
CA ASP A 454 22.11 -21.76 29.80
C ASP A 454 21.53 -20.45 29.28
N LYS A 455 21.01 -19.69 30.22
CA LYS A 455 20.41 -18.38 29.97
C LYS A 455 21.48 -17.44 29.42
N PRO A 456 21.24 -16.78 28.27
CA PRO A 456 21.97 -15.57 28.01
C PRO A 456 21.63 -14.59 29.15
N SER A 457 22.63 -14.11 29.85
CA SER A 457 22.41 -13.02 30.77
C SER A 457 21.85 -11.86 29.96
N THR A 458 20.79 -11.24 30.45
CA THR A 458 20.26 -9.99 29.93
C THR A 458 21.32 -8.91 30.12
N SER A 459 22.36 -8.92 29.32
CA SER A 459 23.26 -7.81 29.28
C SER A 459 22.90 -6.91 28.11
N GLN A 460 22.79 -5.67 28.46
CA GLN A 460 22.78 -4.54 27.56
C GLN A 460 23.63 -4.84 26.32
N LEU A 461 23.01 -4.76 25.17
CA LEU A 461 23.68 -4.61 23.90
C LEU A 461 24.67 -3.44 24.06
N VAL A 462 25.94 -3.76 24.16
CA VAL A 462 26.96 -2.75 23.89
C VAL A 462 26.87 -2.50 22.40
N GLY A 463 26.25 -1.36 22.06
CA GLY A 463 26.01 -0.99 20.69
C GLY A 463 27.28 -0.98 19.88
N ILE A 464 27.22 -1.58 18.71
CA ILE A 464 27.88 -0.94 17.59
C ILE A 464 26.99 0.25 17.33
N GLU A 465 27.41 1.42 17.77
CA GLU A 465 26.77 2.67 17.38
C GLU A 465 26.70 2.68 15.86
N PRO A 466 25.48 2.83 15.28
CA PRO A 466 25.41 3.27 13.92
C PRO A 466 26.15 4.61 13.85
N PRO A 467 26.81 4.93 12.73
CA PRO A 467 27.48 6.21 12.59
C PRO A 467 26.52 7.30 13.05
N VAL A 468 26.98 8.12 13.98
CA VAL A 468 26.22 9.23 14.59
C VAL A 468 25.62 10.05 13.45
N GLU A 469 24.33 9.89 13.20
CA GLU A 469 23.56 10.90 12.46
C GLU A 469 23.49 12.12 13.39
N GLU A 470 24.00 13.23 12.90
CA GLU A 470 23.88 14.53 13.58
C GLU A 470 22.43 14.71 14.06
N VAL A 471 22.28 14.80 15.38
CA VAL A 471 21.03 15.15 16.04
C VAL A 471 20.68 16.56 15.58
N THR A 472 19.79 16.66 14.62
CA THR A 472 19.08 17.92 14.36
C THR A 472 18.18 18.20 15.58
N PRO A 473 18.10 19.43 16.07
CA PRO A 473 17.28 19.75 17.23
C PRO A 473 15.84 19.33 16.97
N GLU A 474 15.27 18.60 17.94
CA GLU A 474 13.88 18.19 17.94
C GLU A 474 12.96 19.43 17.72
N PRO A 475 11.95 19.34 16.86
CA PRO A 475 10.92 20.37 16.80
C PRO A 475 10.25 20.51 18.16
N PRO A 476 9.70 21.68 18.50
CA PRO A 476 9.09 21.91 19.79
C PRO A 476 7.97 20.89 20.01
N LYS A 477 8.15 20.06 21.03
CA LYS A 477 7.14 19.11 21.49
C LYS A 477 5.89 19.88 21.83
N THR A 478 4.83 19.72 21.06
CA THR A 478 3.48 19.97 21.55
C THR A 478 3.31 19.08 22.77
N LYS A 479 3.47 19.66 23.95
CA LYS A 479 3.24 18.97 25.22
C LYS A 479 1.77 18.59 25.26
N THR A 480 1.46 17.39 24.79
CA THR A 480 0.22 16.73 25.19
C THR A 480 0.38 16.50 26.68
N THR A 481 -0.27 17.31 27.49
CA THR A 481 -0.30 17.13 28.93
C THR A 481 -0.98 15.79 29.19
N ALA A 482 -0.17 14.76 29.44
CA ALA A 482 -0.66 13.44 29.82
C ALA A 482 -1.71 13.61 30.92
N ASN A 483 -2.88 13.05 30.75
CA ASN A 483 -4.00 13.22 31.67
C ASN A 483 -3.72 12.39 32.95
N LYS A 484 -2.89 12.92 33.85
CA LYS A 484 -2.51 12.27 35.09
C LYS A 484 -3.71 11.90 35.98
N GLU A 485 -4.87 12.47 35.73
CA GLU A 485 -6.12 12.16 36.42
C GLU A 485 -6.67 10.78 36.07
N LEU A 486 -6.44 10.27 34.83
CA LEU A 486 -6.90 8.95 34.42
C LEU A 486 -6.21 7.85 35.23
N ALA A 487 -4.91 7.96 35.45
CA ALA A 487 -4.13 6.99 36.23
C ALA A 487 -4.61 6.81 37.68
N LYS A 488 -5.25 7.84 38.25
CA LYS A 488 -5.80 7.80 39.62
C LYS A 488 -7.17 7.13 39.69
N ARG A 489 -7.84 6.86 38.57
CA ARG A 489 -9.15 6.22 38.52
C ARG A 489 -9.06 4.72 38.77
N PRO A 490 -10.17 4.10 39.24
CA PRO A 490 -10.25 2.62 39.30
C PRO A 490 -9.89 1.97 37.98
N ILE A 491 -9.28 0.78 38.05
CA ILE A 491 -8.83 0.04 36.85
C ILE A 491 -9.94 -0.18 35.83
N GLN A 492 -11.18 -0.45 36.32
CA GLN A 492 -12.35 -0.61 35.47
C GLN A 492 -12.62 0.64 34.60
N ASP A 493 -12.51 1.83 35.16
CA ASP A 493 -12.70 3.08 34.42
C ASP A 493 -11.57 3.32 33.42
N ARG A 494 -10.34 2.96 33.78
CA ARG A 494 -9.19 3.02 32.87
C ARG A 494 -9.38 2.09 31.67
N ILE A 495 -9.78 0.85 31.91
CA ILE A 495 -10.10 -0.12 30.84
C ILE A 495 -11.28 0.38 30.00
N LYS A 496 -12.36 0.87 30.62
CA LYS A 496 -13.51 1.43 29.91
C LYS A 496 -13.10 2.58 28.97
N HIS A 497 -12.21 3.45 29.42
CA HIS A 497 -11.68 4.54 28.60
C HIS A 497 -10.85 4.04 27.41
N LEU A 498 -9.98 3.04 27.63
CA LEU A 498 -9.20 2.44 26.58
C LEU A 498 -10.09 1.77 25.51
N LEU A 499 -11.12 1.02 25.95
CA LEU A 499 -12.10 0.40 25.06
C LEU A 499 -12.90 1.45 24.29
N TYR A 500 -13.30 2.55 24.92
CA TYR A 500 -14.04 3.64 24.26
C TYR A 500 -13.28 4.19 23.04
N ARG A 501 -11.97 4.39 23.17
CA ARG A 501 -11.12 4.88 22.08
C ARG A 501 -10.84 3.77 21.05
N ALA A 502 -10.47 2.57 21.52
CA ALA A 502 -10.13 1.45 20.65
C ALA A 502 -11.32 0.96 19.82
N PHE A 503 -12.52 0.90 20.41
CA PHE A 503 -13.74 0.43 19.75
C PHE A 503 -14.53 1.55 19.06
N LYS A 504 -14.06 2.79 19.21
CA LYS A 504 -14.64 3.98 18.54
C LYS A 504 -16.09 4.26 18.95
N ARG A 505 -16.53 3.73 20.09
CA ARG A 505 -17.87 3.85 20.67
C ARG A 505 -17.86 3.50 22.17
N PRO A 506 -18.90 3.83 22.92
CA PRO A 506 -19.04 3.33 24.29
C PRO A 506 -18.97 1.81 24.32
N ALA A 507 -18.12 1.29 25.22
CA ALA A 507 -18.03 -0.15 25.44
C ALA A 507 -19.30 -0.66 26.14
N GLN A 508 -19.78 -1.82 25.71
CA GLN A 508 -20.89 -2.50 26.35
C GLN A 508 -20.45 -3.03 27.74
N PRO A 509 -21.35 -3.14 28.73
CA PRO A 509 -21.00 -3.66 30.04
C PRO A 509 -20.28 -5.00 30.00
N ALA A 510 -20.74 -5.94 29.18
CA ALA A 510 -20.12 -7.23 29.00
C ALA A 510 -18.69 -7.15 28.40
N GLU A 511 -18.43 -6.19 27.53
CA GLU A 511 -17.08 -5.96 27.00
C GLU A 511 -16.15 -5.46 28.12
N VAL A 512 -16.62 -4.52 28.96
CA VAL A 512 -15.84 -4.04 30.09
C VAL A 512 -15.52 -5.16 31.07
N GLU A 513 -16.48 -6.00 31.41
CA GLU A 513 -16.30 -7.18 32.27
C GLU A 513 -15.31 -8.18 31.68
N LEU A 514 -15.40 -8.46 30.37
CA LEU A 514 -14.47 -9.35 29.68
C LEU A 514 -13.01 -8.88 29.80
N TYR A 515 -12.75 -7.61 29.46
CA TYR A 515 -11.38 -7.08 29.49
C TYR A 515 -10.86 -6.83 30.91
N LEU A 516 -11.74 -6.53 31.85
CA LEU A 516 -11.41 -6.53 33.27
C LEU A 516 -11.03 -7.92 33.75
N GLY A 517 -11.74 -8.97 33.31
CA GLY A 517 -11.43 -10.38 33.56
C GLY A 517 -10.05 -10.77 33.03
N TYR A 518 -9.68 -10.34 31.83
CA TYR A 518 -8.33 -10.53 31.29
C TYR A 518 -7.27 -9.88 32.15
N TYR A 519 -7.49 -8.63 32.56
CA TYR A 519 -6.58 -7.90 33.45
C TYR A 519 -6.37 -8.64 34.77
N LEU A 520 -7.48 -9.02 35.46
CA LEU A 520 -7.43 -9.70 36.76
C LEU A 520 -6.78 -11.08 36.66
N SER A 521 -7.08 -11.84 35.58
CA SER A 521 -6.46 -13.15 35.34
C SER A 521 -4.95 -13.03 35.08
N SER A 522 -4.50 -11.98 34.38
CA SER A 522 -3.08 -11.72 34.18
C SER A 522 -2.42 -11.33 35.50
N LEU A 523 -3.06 -10.46 36.30
CA LEU A 523 -2.56 -10.02 37.59
C LEU A 523 -2.42 -11.16 38.60
N GLN A 524 -3.33 -12.15 38.59
CA GLN A 524 -3.20 -13.36 39.41
C GLN A 524 -1.99 -14.21 39.05
N LYS A 525 -1.65 -14.28 37.74
CA LYS A 525 -0.50 -15.05 37.27
C LYS A 525 0.82 -14.33 37.50
N ASN A 526 0.81 -13.04 37.38
CA ASN A 526 1.95 -12.15 37.57
C ASN A 526 1.46 -10.89 38.29
N PRO A 527 1.79 -10.70 39.61
CA PRO A 527 1.30 -9.59 40.41
C PRO A 527 2.01 -8.26 40.02
N ASN A 528 1.97 -7.92 38.74
CA ASN A 528 2.50 -6.69 38.14
C ASN A 528 1.40 -6.03 37.33
N GLU A 529 0.94 -4.87 37.78
CA GLU A 529 -0.13 -4.09 37.15
C GLU A 529 0.22 -3.70 35.70
N GLU A 530 1.47 -3.33 35.43
CA GLU A 530 1.91 -3.00 34.09
C GLU A 530 1.80 -4.20 33.15
N HIS A 531 2.26 -5.36 33.60
CA HIS A 531 2.16 -6.59 32.81
C HIS A 531 0.69 -6.92 32.51
N ALA A 532 -0.19 -6.80 33.50
CA ALA A 532 -1.62 -7.06 33.33
C ALA A 532 -2.28 -6.09 32.34
N LEU A 533 -1.91 -4.81 32.37
CA LEU A 533 -2.39 -3.81 31.41
C LEU A 533 -1.85 -4.08 30.00
N ARG A 534 -0.60 -4.50 29.85
CA ARG A 534 -0.01 -4.90 28.55
C ARG A 534 -0.72 -6.11 27.95
N ASP A 535 -1.04 -7.12 28.77
CA ASP A 535 -1.83 -8.27 28.33
C ASP A 535 -3.25 -7.87 27.91
N THR A 536 -3.85 -6.95 28.64
CA THR A 536 -5.17 -6.39 28.28
C THR A 536 -5.11 -5.61 26.97
N LEU A 537 -4.09 -4.77 26.77
CA LEU A 537 -3.84 -4.08 25.51
C LEU A 537 -3.67 -5.07 24.35
N ARG A 538 -2.87 -6.14 24.54
CA ARG A 538 -2.73 -7.20 23.54
C ARG A 538 -4.08 -7.76 23.12
N ALA A 539 -4.95 -8.07 24.07
CA ALA A 539 -6.28 -8.60 23.78
C ALA A 539 -7.15 -7.60 23.00
N ILE A 540 -7.07 -6.30 23.35
CA ILE A 540 -7.81 -5.24 22.65
C ILE A 540 -7.33 -5.08 21.21
N LEU A 541 -6.01 -5.09 20.97
CA LEU A 541 -5.44 -4.92 19.62
C LEU A 541 -5.76 -6.08 18.66
N CYS A 542 -6.15 -7.26 19.20
CA CYS A 542 -6.62 -8.41 18.42
C CYS A 542 -8.14 -8.47 18.33
N ALA A 543 -8.87 -7.61 19.03
CA ALA A 543 -10.34 -7.71 19.11
C ALA A 543 -10.99 -7.40 17.76
N PRO A 544 -12.06 -8.13 17.37
CA PRO A 544 -12.81 -7.79 16.16
C PRO A 544 -13.28 -6.33 16.11
N GLN A 545 -13.70 -5.78 17.25
CA GLN A 545 -14.14 -4.40 17.39
C GLN A 545 -13.04 -3.37 17.08
N PHE A 546 -11.78 -3.75 17.28
CA PHE A 546 -10.62 -2.95 16.90
C PHE A 546 -10.23 -3.16 15.44
N ILE A 547 -10.10 -4.42 15.01
CA ILE A 547 -9.59 -4.81 13.69
C ILE A 547 -10.56 -4.48 12.56
N TYR A 548 -11.89 -4.53 12.83
CA TYR A 548 -12.90 -4.30 11.80
C TYR A 548 -13.57 -2.93 11.91
N ARG A 549 -13.95 -2.41 10.76
CA ARG A 549 -15.03 -1.42 10.67
C ARG A 549 -16.34 -2.18 10.65
N MET A 550 -17.15 -1.96 11.68
CA MET A 550 -18.44 -2.65 11.87
C MET A 550 -19.56 -1.63 11.85
N GLU A 551 -20.59 -1.92 11.08
CA GLU A 551 -21.85 -1.19 11.03
C GLU A 551 -22.95 -2.21 11.34
N PRO A 552 -23.18 -2.51 12.64
CA PRO A 552 -24.04 -3.61 13.03
C PRO A 552 -25.49 -3.34 12.57
N LYS A 553 -26.19 -4.42 12.23
CA LYS A 553 -27.61 -4.34 11.94
C LYS A 553 -28.36 -3.89 13.19
N THR A 554 -29.41 -3.11 12.99
CA THR A 554 -30.33 -2.71 14.06
C THR A 554 -31.62 -3.51 13.98
N GLU A 555 -32.29 -3.68 15.09
CA GLU A 555 -33.60 -4.40 15.17
C GLU A 555 -34.77 -3.63 14.54
N THR A 556 -34.50 -2.60 13.75
CA THR A 556 -35.56 -1.82 13.07
C THR A 556 -36.05 -2.58 11.83
N ASN A 557 -37.39 -2.51 11.58
CA ASN A 557 -38.00 -3.07 10.37
C ASN A 557 -37.65 -2.29 9.09
N SER A 558 -36.86 -1.24 9.17
CA SER A 558 -36.44 -0.44 8.02
C SER A 558 -35.30 -1.14 7.27
N GLN A 559 -35.43 -1.27 5.98
CA GLN A 559 -34.36 -1.82 5.12
C GLN A 559 -33.14 -0.90 5.05
N VAL A 560 -33.33 0.41 5.31
CA VAL A 560 -32.28 1.42 5.29
C VAL A 560 -32.35 2.21 6.59
N ARG A 561 -31.19 2.48 7.17
CA ARG A 561 -31.05 3.33 8.36
C ARG A 561 -29.97 4.40 8.18
N GLN A 562 -30.15 5.49 8.89
CA GLN A 562 -29.07 6.46 9.08
C GLN A 562 -28.01 5.85 10.03
N LEU A 563 -26.75 6.11 9.76
CA LEU A 563 -25.68 5.75 10.68
C LEU A 563 -25.81 6.56 11.96
N ASP A 564 -25.48 5.96 13.10
CA ASP A 564 -25.31 6.71 14.33
C ASP A 564 -24.04 7.59 14.27
N ASN A 565 -23.91 8.51 15.22
CA ASN A 565 -22.81 9.45 15.21
C ASN A 565 -21.44 8.79 15.42
N PHE A 566 -21.34 7.65 16.13
CA PHE A 566 -20.06 6.92 16.30
C PHE A 566 -19.67 6.18 15.03
N GLU A 567 -20.62 5.57 14.33
CA GLU A 567 -20.41 4.96 13.04
C GLU A 567 -19.95 6.01 12.01
N LEU A 568 -20.63 7.17 11.99
CA LEU A 568 -20.27 8.26 11.08
C LEU A 568 -18.92 8.88 11.44
N ALA A 569 -18.60 9.04 12.73
CA ALA A 569 -17.29 9.47 13.21
C ALA A 569 -16.17 8.52 12.73
N SER A 570 -16.44 7.22 12.81
CA SER A 570 -15.53 6.19 12.30
C SER A 570 -15.36 6.28 10.78
N ARG A 571 -16.44 6.45 10.00
CA ARG A 571 -16.35 6.65 8.55
C ARG A 571 -15.51 7.88 8.20
N LEU A 572 -15.76 9.03 8.84
CA LEU A 572 -15.03 10.27 8.61
C LEU A 572 -13.54 10.12 8.93
N SER A 573 -13.18 9.52 10.07
CA SER A 573 -11.81 9.43 10.50
C SER A 573 -10.98 8.48 9.61
N TYR A 574 -11.54 7.34 9.22
CA TYR A 574 -10.84 6.45 8.28
C TYR A 574 -10.80 7.00 6.85
N PHE A 575 -11.77 7.78 6.44
CA PHE A 575 -11.74 8.46 5.15
C PHE A 575 -10.65 9.54 5.09
N LEU A 576 -10.60 10.43 6.09
CA LEU A 576 -9.75 11.61 6.05
C LEU A 576 -8.35 11.38 6.64
N TRP A 577 -8.22 10.48 7.61
CA TRP A 577 -6.99 10.25 8.39
C TRP A 577 -6.46 8.82 8.31
N SER A 578 -7.20 7.89 7.70
CA SER A 578 -6.89 6.45 7.72
C SER A 578 -6.60 5.94 9.15
N SER A 579 -7.29 6.48 10.16
CA SER A 579 -7.06 6.22 11.58
C SER A 579 -8.34 6.34 12.40
N LEU A 580 -8.20 6.11 13.72
CA LEU A 580 -9.27 6.23 14.72
C LEU A 580 -9.81 7.68 14.81
N PRO A 581 -11.10 7.86 15.20
CA PRO A 581 -11.63 9.14 15.62
C PRO A 581 -10.83 9.71 16.82
N ASP A 582 -10.62 11.01 16.84
CA ASP A 582 -10.04 11.66 17.99
C ASP A 582 -11.08 11.91 19.12
N ASP A 583 -10.59 12.33 20.27
CA ASP A 583 -11.41 12.51 21.45
C ASP A 583 -12.51 13.60 21.23
N GLU A 584 -12.24 14.62 20.41
CA GLU A 584 -13.22 15.65 20.05
C GLU A 584 -14.34 15.10 19.19
N LEU A 585 -14.01 14.30 18.17
CA LEU A 585 -14.98 13.66 17.29
C LEU A 585 -15.84 12.65 18.07
N LEU A 586 -15.23 11.84 18.94
CA LEU A 586 -15.94 10.89 19.80
C LEU A 586 -16.83 11.61 20.83
N LYS A 587 -16.40 12.73 21.39
CA LYS A 587 -17.21 13.56 22.29
C LYS A 587 -18.41 14.15 21.55
N SER A 588 -18.22 14.65 20.34
CA SER A 588 -19.32 15.11 19.49
C SER A 588 -20.30 13.98 19.17
N ALA A 589 -19.77 12.77 18.89
CA ALA A 589 -20.57 11.60 18.57
C ALA A 589 -21.43 11.10 19.75
N SER A 590 -21.06 11.45 20.98
CA SER A 590 -21.84 11.09 22.18
C SER A 590 -23.16 11.86 22.33
N GLN A 591 -23.44 12.83 21.47
CA GLN A 591 -24.72 13.51 21.40
C GLN A 591 -25.79 12.59 20.83
N SER A 592 -27.00 12.62 21.39
CA SER A 592 -28.10 11.72 21.00
C SER A 592 -28.73 12.07 19.65
N THR A 593 -28.59 13.32 19.20
CA THR A 593 -29.14 13.78 17.92
C THR A 593 -28.22 13.44 16.77
N PRO A 594 -28.72 12.81 15.69
CA PRO A 594 -27.91 12.60 14.50
C PRO A 594 -27.33 13.91 13.94
N TRP A 595 -26.07 13.88 13.51
CA TRP A 595 -25.41 15.05 12.97
C TRP A 595 -26.12 15.60 11.73
N SER A 596 -26.35 16.92 11.71
CA SER A 596 -26.81 17.62 10.50
C SER A 596 -25.70 17.71 9.46
N ASN A 597 -26.05 18.14 8.23
CA ASN A 597 -25.07 18.37 7.17
C ASN A 597 -24.05 19.45 7.58
N GLU A 598 -24.47 20.48 8.29
CA GLU A 598 -23.61 21.57 8.77
C GLU A 598 -22.62 21.07 9.81
N GLN A 599 -23.05 20.17 10.69
CA GLN A 599 -22.15 19.55 11.68
C GLN A 599 -21.12 18.63 11.00
N VAL A 600 -21.54 17.83 10.01
CA VAL A 600 -20.63 17.03 9.20
C VAL A 600 -19.61 17.92 8.50
N ALA A 601 -20.05 19.01 7.84
CA ALA A 601 -19.17 19.97 7.19
C ALA A 601 -18.16 20.62 8.18
N ALA A 602 -18.64 20.98 9.39
CA ALA A 602 -17.77 21.54 10.42
C ALA A 602 -16.69 20.53 10.86
N HIS A 603 -17.05 19.25 11.04
CA HIS A 603 -16.08 18.20 11.34
C HIS A 603 -15.10 17.98 10.20
N VAL A 604 -15.54 17.90 8.94
CA VAL A 604 -14.66 17.78 7.78
C VAL A 604 -13.68 18.94 7.73
N LYS A 605 -14.15 20.17 7.84
CA LYS A 605 -13.30 21.38 7.83
C LYS A 605 -12.24 21.34 8.94
N ARG A 606 -12.62 20.96 10.16
CA ARG A 606 -11.67 20.79 11.28
C ARG A 606 -10.65 19.71 10.97
N MET A 607 -11.12 18.56 10.50
CA MET A 607 -10.28 17.39 10.23
C MET A 607 -9.29 17.63 9.10
N LEU A 608 -9.66 18.41 8.08
CA LEU A 608 -8.74 18.81 7.01
C LEU A 608 -7.63 19.75 7.49
N LYS A 609 -7.84 20.48 8.59
CA LYS A 609 -6.82 21.32 9.24
C LYS A 609 -5.88 20.54 10.16
N ASP A 610 -6.18 19.28 10.47
CA ASP A 610 -5.33 18.39 11.25
C ASP A 610 -4.21 17.82 10.39
N PRO A 611 -2.97 17.71 10.88
CA PRO A 611 -1.86 17.11 10.14
C PRO A 611 -2.11 15.68 9.62
N ARG A 612 -3.00 14.92 10.23
CA ARG A 612 -3.39 13.58 9.76
C ARG A 612 -4.09 13.59 8.40
N SER A 613 -4.64 14.74 7.96
CA SER A 613 -5.23 14.90 6.63
C SER A 613 -4.24 14.67 5.48
N ARG A 614 -2.92 14.62 5.77
CA ARG A 614 -1.89 14.19 4.81
C ARG A 614 -2.19 12.83 4.18
N GLU A 615 -2.95 11.98 4.87
CA GLU A 615 -3.33 10.66 4.35
C GLU A 615 -4.18 10.75 3.08
N LEU A 616 -4.89 11.85 2.83
CA LEU A 616 -5.56 12.07 1.55
C LEU A 616 -4.57 12.19 0.37
N SER A 617 -3.35 12.69 0.60
CA SER A 617 -2.32 12.69 -0.42
C SER A 617 -1.49 11.41 -0.42
N GLU A 618 -1.02 10.97 0.74
CA GLU A 618 -0.09 9.85 0.87
C GLU A 618 -0.76 8.47 0.76
N SER A 619 -2.09 8.40 0.87
CA SER A 619 -2.86 7.17 0.67
C SER A 619 -3.81 7.28 -0.51
N PHE A 620 -4.81 8.18 -0.48
CA PHE A 620 -5.78 8.29 -1.58
C PHE A 620 -5.10 8.71 -2.89
N ALA A 621 -4.45 9.90 -2.95
CA ALA A 621 -3.86 10.40 -4.20
C ALA A 621 -2.73 9.50 -4.71
N PHE A 622 -1.90 8.95 -3.81
CA PHE A 622 -0.84 8.00 -4.15
C PHE A 622 -1.38 6.75 -4.85
N GLN A 623 -2.51 6.20 -4.37
CA GLN A 623 -3.15 5.02 -4.96
C GLN A 623 -3.96 5.37 -6.21
N TRP A 624 -4.73 6.46 -6.18
CA TRP A 624 -5.51 6.95 -7.31
C TRP A 624 -4.64 7.16 -8.56
N LEU A 625 -3.48 7.78 -8.37
CA LEU A 625 -2.52 8.08 -9.45
C LEU A 625 -1.58 6.89 -9.76
N GLN A 626 -1.78 5.75 -9.11
CA GLN A 626 -0.97 4.53 -9.29
C GLN A 626 0.54 4.75 -9.09
N LEU A 627 0.93 5.70 -8.23
CA LEU A 627 2.33 6.13 -8.08
C LEU A 627 3.27 5.02 -7.56
N ASN A 628 2.73 3.96 -6.95
CA ASN A 628 3.49 2.78 -6.57
C ASN A 628 4.06 2.03 -7.78
N GLU A 629 3.42 2.09 -8.96
CA GLU A 629 3.90 1.40 -10.17
C GLU A 629 5.21 2.00 -10.69
N LEU A 630 5.50 3.27 -10.34
CA LEU A 630 6.78 3.91 -10.68
C LEU A 630 7.99 3.11 -10.17
N PHE A 631 7.84 2.37 -9.10
CA PHE A 631 8.93 1.60 -8.51
C PHE A 631 9.21 0.29 -9.25
N GLY A 632 8.23 -0.20 -9.99
CA GLY A 632 8.38 -1.28 -10.96
C GLY A 632 8.90 -0.78 -12.32
N SER A 633 8.57 0.45 -12.70
CA SER A 633 9.03 1.07 -13.94
C SER A 633 10.48 1.54 -13.79
N LYS A 634 11.38 0.86 -14.48
CA LYS A 634 12.82 1.16 -14.43
C LYS A 634 13.30 1.58 -15.81
N PRO A 635 13.38 2.88 -16.09
CA PRO A 635 14.04 3.37 -17.29
C PRO A 635 15.44 2.75 -17.42
N ASP A 636 15.85 2.38 -18.64
CA ASP A 636 17.14 1.71 -18.85
C ASP A 636 18.29 2.60 -18.34
N PRO A 637 19.17 2.09 -17.44
CA PRO A 637 20.17 2.92 -16.80
C PRO A 637 21.36 3.29 -17.71
N ASP A 638 21.53 2.63 -18.85
CA ASP A 638 22.56 2.98 -19.82
C ASP A 638 22.06 4.05 -20.79
N ARG A 639 20.80 3.99 -21.16
CA ARG A 639 20.15 4.97 -22.02
C ARG A 639 19.72 6.23 -21.27
N PHE A 640 19.19 6.09 -20.07
CA PHE A 640 18.64 7.20 -19.26
C PHE A 640 19.48 7.50 -18.01
N ARG A 641 20.78 7.68 -18.19
CA ARG A 641 21.74 7.95 -17.09
C ARG A 641 21.33 9.13 -16.20
N ALA A 642 20.66 10.14 -16.75
CA ALA A 642 20.23 11.32 -16.01
C ALA A 642 19.18 11.02 -14.93
N TYR A 643 18.45 9.93 -15.08
CA TYR A 643 17.45 9.46 -14.08
C TYR A 643 18.13 8.89 -12.83
N TYR A 644 19.37 8.41 -12.96
CA TYR A 644 20.10 7.74 -11.90
C TYR A 644 21.21 8.64 -11.33
N ALA A 645 21.57 8.42 -10.07
CA ALA A 645 22.66 9.12 -9.40
C ALA A 645 23.68 8.14 -8.81
N GLY A 646 24.92 8.64 -8.67
CA GLY A 646 26.04 7.90 -8.10
C GLY A 646 26.68 6.88 -9.04
N PRO A 647 27.89 6.42 -8.71
CA PRO A 647 28.69 5.57 -9.59
C PRO A 647 28.11 4.15 -9.79
N GLN A 648 27.21 3.72 -8.90
CA GLN A 648 26.57 2.40 -8.99
C GLN A 648 25.14 2.45 -9.58
N LYS A 649 24.71 3.61 -10.07
CA LYS A 649 23.32 3.84 -10.57
C LYS A 649 22.22 3.35 -9.58
N LYS A 650 22.55 3.38 -8.29
CA LYS A 650 21.72 2.82 -7.22
C LYS A 650 20.53 3.73 -6.86
N TYR A 651 20.74 5.02 -7.00
CA TYR A 651 19.74 6.02 -6.62
C TYR A 651 19.06 6.57 -7.86
N ASN A 652 17.74 6.49 -7.91
CA ASN A 652 16.98 7.03 -9.02
C ASN A 652 16.16 8.26 -8.58
N MET A 653 15.53 8.93 -9.54
CA MET A 653 14.78 10.16 -9.32
C MET A 653 13.29 9.92 -9.00
N GLY A 654 12.86 8.68 -8.99
CA GLY A 654 11.44 8.35 -8.83
C GLY A 654 10.81 8.91 -7.56
N GLY A 655 11.57 8.90 -6.46
CA GLY A 655 11.10 9.45 -5.19
C GLY A 655 10.85 10.97 -5.25
N GLU A 656 11.76 11.74 -5.87
CA GLU A 656 11.58 13.17 -6.06
C GLU A 656 10.40 13.50 -6.98
N MET A 657 10.18 12.70 -8.03
CA MET A 657 9.04 12.84 -8.94
C MET A 657 7.71 12.53 -8.25
N VAL A 658 7.67 11.51 -7.39
CA VAL A 658 6.49 11.24 -6.54
C VAL A 658 6.25 12.41 -5.59
N ALA A 659 7.32 12.95 -4.97
CA ALA A 659 7.19 14.11 -4.09
C ALA A 659 6.64 15.34 -4.83
N GLU A 660 7.12 15.65 -6.03
CA GLU A 660 6.56 16.69 -6.90
C GLU A 660 5.05 16.56 -7.06
N THR A 661 4.59 15.36 -7.43
CA THR A 661 3.18 15.06 -7.69
C THR A 661 2.33 15.20 -6.41
N LEU A 662 2.80 14.63 -5.29
CA LEU A 662 2.05 14.68 -4.02
C LEU A 662 2.04 16.08 -3.40
N LEU A 663 3.14 16.84 -3.49
CA LEU A 663 3.19 18.23 -3.01
C LEU A 663 2.25 19.15 -3.80
N HIS A 664 2.09 18.90 -5.09
CA HIS A 664 1.11 19.63 -5.89
C HIS A 664 -0.31 19.33 -5.39
N PHE A 665 -0.68 18.06 -5.23
CA PHE A 665 -1.98 17.67 -4.66
C PHE A 665 -2.20 18.25 -3.26
N GLN A 666 -1.20 18.18 -2.38
CA GLN A 666 -1.27 18.76 -1.03
C GLN A 666 -1.51 20.27 -1.07
N SER A 667 -0.89 20.97 -2.01
CA SER A 667 -1.08 22.40 -2.11
C SER A 667 -2.50 22.78 -2.54
N VAL A 668 -3.10 22.03 -3.46
CA VAL A 668 -4.51 22.22 -3.86
C VAL A 668 -5.44 21.93 -2.68
N LEU A 669 -5.15 20.86 -1.92
CA LEU A 669 -5.94 20.49 -0.74
C LEU A 669 -5.86 21.52 0.38
N ILE A 670 -4.65 21.91 0.80
CA ILE A 670 -4.43 22.82 1.94
C ILE A 670 -4.95 24.22 1.62
N GLU A 671 -4.68 24.72 0.43
CA GLU A 671 -5.07 26.06 0.01
C GLU A 671 -6.53 26.13 -0.50
N ASN A 672 -7.22 25.00 -0.43
CA ASN A 672 -8.61 24.86 -0.89
C ASN A 672 -8.83 25.39 -2.31
N ARG A 673 -7.93 25.07 -3.22
CA ARG A 673 -8.01 25.50 -4.61
C ARG A 673 -8.89 24.57 -5.45
N SER A 674 -9.15 24.96 -6.66
CA SER A 674 -9.91 24.18 -7.62
C SER A 674 -9.23 22.85 -7.94
N VAL A 675 -9.99 21.75 -7.93
CA VAL A 675 -9.51 20.44 -8.36
C VAL A 675 -9.06 20.44 -9.84
N LEU A 676 -9.51 21.42 -10.63
CA LEU A 676 -9.08 21.61 -12.02
C LEU A 676 -7.59 21.95 -12.15
N GLU A 677 -6.97 22.48 -11.09
CA GLU A 677 -5.52 22.68 -11.05
C GLU A 677 -4.72 21.38 -11.03
N LEU A 678 -5.36 20.25 -10.79
CA LEU A 678 -4.75 18.94 -11.00
C LEU A 678 -4.60 18.60 -12.50
N LEU A 679 -5.41 19.22 -13.38
CA LEU A 679 -5.29 19.09 -14.84
C LEU A 679 -4.28 20.08 -15.41
N ASP A 680 -4.37 21.34 -15.00
CA ASP A 680 -3.52 22.42 -15.49
C ASP A 680 -3.23 23.41 -14.38
N SER A 681 -1.97 23.62 -14.07
CA SER A 681 -1.52 24.54 -13.03
C SER A 681 -0.27 25.29 -13.47
N PRO A 682 -0.19 26.60 -13.24
CA PRO A 682 1.03 27.35 -13.47
C PRO A 682 2.10 27.09 -12.41
N VAL A 683 1.79 26.31 -11.36
CA VAL A 683 2.65 26.11 -10.19
C VAL A 683 3.10 24.65 -10.10
N ALA A 684 4.39 24.45 -9.79
CA ALA A 684 4.95 23.17 -9.44
C ALA A 684 5.83 23.28 -8.18
N TYR A 685 6.10 22.11 -7.55
CA TYR A 685 7.05 22.00 -6.44
C TYR A 685 8.27 21.20 -6.90
N LEU A 686 9.39 21.89 -7.12
CA LEU A 686 10.60 21.29 -7.69
C LEU A 686 11.80 21.48 -6.77
N ASN A 687 12.63 20.44 -6.67
CA ASN A 687 13.94 20.51 -6.03
C ASN A 687 15.03 20.85 -7.09
N PRO A 688 16.28 21.15 -6.70
CA PRO A 688 17.35 21.47 -7.63
C PRO A 688 17.60 20.39 -8.69
N ARG A 689 17.45 19.12 -8.33
CA ARG A 689 17.64 18.00 -9.26
C ARG A 689 16.56 17.94 -10.32
N LEU A 690 15.29 18.12 -9.96
CA LEU A 690 14.17 18.15 -10.89
C LEU A 690 14.23 19.39 -11.78
N ILE A 691 14.56 20.58 -11.23
CA ILE A 691 14.74 21.80 -12.03
C ILE A 691 15.77 21.59 -13.14
N LYS A 692 16.91 21.00 -12.82
CA LYS A 692 17.96 20.68 -13.80
C LYS A 692 17.55 19.58 -14.76
N HIS A 693 16.86 18.57 -14.26
CA HIS A 693 16.39 17.44 -15.05
C HIS A 693 15.38 17.85 -16.12
N TYR A 694 14.52 18.82 -15.81
CA TYR A 694 13.49 19.33 -16.71
C TYR A 694 13.99 20.47 -17.61
N ASP A 695 15.31 20.77 -17.58
CA ASP A 695 15.96 21.85 -18.31
C ASP A 695 15.41 23.27 -17.97
N LEU A 696 14.98 23.44 -16.73
CA LEU A 696 14.44 24.69 -16.21
C LEU A 696 15.48 25.54 -15.48
N ALA A 697 16.76 25.14 -15.47
CA ALA A 697 17.80 25.79 -14.68
C ALA A 697 18.03 27.26 -15.04
N ALA A 698 17.90 27.63 -16.31
CA ALA A 698 18.05 29.01 -16.77
C ALA A 698 16.93 29.93 -16.24
N HIS A 699 15.70 29.39 -16.06
CA HIS A 699 14.56 30.16 -15.55
C HIS A 699 14.63 30.37 -14.01
N PHE A 700 15.36 29.51 -13.29
CA PHE A 700 15.40 29.48 -11.82
C PHE A 700 16.84 29.60 -11.27
N GLU A 701 17.71 30.36 -11.97
CA GLU A 701 19.13 30.46 -11.59
C GLU A 701 19.34 31.08 -10.19
N ASN A 702 18.55 32.09 -9.84
CA ASN A 702 18.66 32.74 -8.54
C ASN A 702 18.14 31.87 -7.40
N GLU A 703 17.03 31.17 -7.64
CA GLU A 703 16.44 30.21 -6.70
C GLU A 703 17.40 29.04 -6.47
N LEU A 704 18.03 28.52 -7.51
CA LEU A 704 19.02 27.44 -7.39
C LEU A 704 20.22 27.86 -6.55
N LYS A 705 20.69 29.12 -6.64
CA LYS A 705 21.77 29.63 -5.79
C LYS A 705 21.40 29.58 -4.30
N GLN A 706 20.14 29.82 -3.95
CA GLN A 706 19.62 29.81 -2.59
C GLN A 706 19.38 28.38 -2.03
N LEU A 707 19.32 27.37 -2.90
CA LEU A 707 19.10 25.96 -2.56
C LEU A 707 20.42 25.18 -2.42
N ARG A 708 21.51 25.83 -2.14
CA ARG A 708 22.81 25.20 -1.96
C ARG A 708 23.17 25.10 -0.47
N LYS A 709 23.86 24.04 -0.13
CA LYS A 709 24.43 23.79 1.20
C LYS A 709 25.92 23.49 1.09
N THR A 710 26.64 23.70 2.17
CA THR A 710 28.03 23.28 2.29
C THR A 710 28.06 21.82 2.71
N ASN A 711 28.72 20.96 1.92
CA ASN A 711 28.87 19.55 2.27
C ASN A 711 30.00 19.35 3.29
N ARG A 712 30.21 18.10 3.74
CA ARG A 712 31.24 17.74 4.75
C ARG A 712 32.69 18.12 4.34
N ASN A 713 32.92 18.30 3.04
CA ASN A 713 34.23 18.66 2.49
C ASN A 713 34.39 20.18 2.23
N GLY A 714 33.48 20.99 2.75
CA GLY A 714 33.49 22.44 2.56
C GLY A 714 33.05 22.91 1.19
N LYS A 715 32.59 22.03 0.29
CA LYS A 715 32.11 22.40 -1.05
C LYS A 715 30.64 22.74 -1.03
N MET A 716 30.25 23.77 -1.76
CA MET A 716 28.86 24.11 -2.03
C MET A 716 28.25 23.11 -3.02
N GLU A 717 27.17 22.45 -2.61
CA GLU A 717 26.37 21.54 -3.46
C GLU A 717 24.88 21.85 -3.37
N ASP A 718 24.09 21.34 -4.32
CA ASP A 718 22.64 21.49 -4.29
C ASP A 718 22.03 20.70 -3.13
N ASP A 719 21.10 21.32 -2.41
CA ASP A 719 20.29 20.61 -1.40
C ASP A 719 19.00 20.07 -2.02
N ASN A 720 19.07 18.84 -2.50
CA ASN A 720 17.93 18.19 -3.14
C ASN A 720 16.78 17.82 -2.15
N SER A 721 16.98 18.04 -0.85
CA SER A 721 15.90 17.93 0.13
C SER A 721 15.00 19.17 0.17
N LEU A 722 15.39 20.25 -0.49
CA LEU A 722 14.63 21.51 -0.54
C LEU A 722 13.80 21.57 -1.82
N PHE A 723 12.49 21.66 -1.68
CA PHE A 723 11.56 21.90 -2.78
C PHE A 723 11.10 23.36 -2.74
N LEU A 724 11.03 23.97 -3.91
CA LEU A 724 10.47 25.31 -4.09
C LEU A 724 9.14 25.24 -4.82
N ARG A 725 8.22 26.09 -4.42
CA ARG A 725 7.06 26.44 -5.22
C ARG A 725 7.51 27.39 -6.32
N VAL A 726 7.45 26.94 -7.56
CA VAL A 726 7.88 27.69 -8.73
C VAL A 726 6.70 27.99 -9.66
N ASN A 727 6.74 29.14 -10.31
CA ASN A 727 5.84 29.44 -11.42
C ASN A 727 6.51 28.94 -12.71
N LEU A 728 5.85 28.03 -13.40
CA LEU A 728 6.37 27.41 -14.61
C LEU A 728 6.42 28.44 -15.74
N PRO A 729 7.44 28.40 -16.63
CA PRO A 729 7.62 29.39 -17.69
C PRO A 729 6.57 29.28 -18.81
N ASP A 730 5.97 28.09 -18.95
CA ASP A 730 4.95 27.81 -19.97
C ASP A 730 3.95 26.78 -19.47
N ARG A 731 2.97 26.43 -20.30
CA ARG A 731 1.93 25.44 -19.99
C ARG A 731 2.24 24.03 -20.51
N ASN A 732 3.42 23.81 -21.09
CA ASN A 732 3.81 22.45 -21.49
C ASN A 732 3.91 21.55 -20.27
N ARG A 733 4.41 22.09 -19.16
CA ARG A 733 4.43 21.43 -17.86
C ARG A 733 3.40 22.07 -16.92
N GLY A 734 3.03 21.36 -15.85
CA GLY A 734 2.05 21.80 -14.85
C GLY A 734 0.82 20.89 -14.77
N GLY A 735 0.26 20.77 -13.59
CA GLY A 735 -0.74 19.75 -13.28
C GLY A 735 -0.13 18.35 -13.17
N LEU A 736 -0.98 17.33 -12.92
CA LEU A 736 -0.53 15.95 -12.66
C LEU A 736 0.01 15.24 -13.90
N PHE A 737 -0.60 15.46 -15.09
CA PHE A 737 -0.23 14.75 -16.33
C PHE A 737 1.21 14.91 -16.76
N THR A 738 1.77 16.06 -16.51
CA THR A 738 3.10 16.45 -16.98
C THR A 738 4.14 16.51 -15.86
N SER A 739 3.79 16.03 -14.65
CA SER A 739 4.78 15.74 -13.61
C SER A 739 5.58 14.48 -13.94
N GLY A 740 6.79 14.39 -13.41
CA GLY A 740 7.71 13.33 -13.79
C GLY A 740 7.22 11.91 -13.46
N ALA A 741 6.53 11.72 -12.35
CA ALA A 741 6.09 10.40 -11.94
C ALA A 741 5.07 9.76 -12.91
N PRO A 742 3.94 10.39 -13.28
CA PRO A 742 3.02 9.85 -14.28
C PRO A 742 3.67 9.59 -15.65
N LEU A 743 4.53 10.50 -16.12
CA LEU A 743 5.22 10.32 -17.39
C LEU A 743 6.17 9.11 -17.40
N THR A 744 6.85 8.86 -16.28
CA THR A 744 7.80 7.75 -16.17
C THR A 744 7.09 6.42 -15.94
N LEU A 745 6.10 6.36 -15.05
CA LEU A 745 5.37 5.12 -14.76
C LEU A 745 4.58 4.58 -15.96
N THR A 746 4.21 5.47 -16.88
CA THR A 746 3.49 5.13 -18.13
C THR A 746 4.41 4.93 -19.34
N SER A 747 5.70 4.77 -19.10
CA SER A 747 6.71 4.49 -20.12
C SER A 747 7.29 3.10 -19.97
N LEU A 748 7.82 2.56 -21.05
CA LEU A 748 8.62 1.33 -21.06
C LEU A 748 10.09 1.64 -20.71
N PRO A 749 10.90 0.64 -20.36
CA PRO A 749 12.29 0.87 -20.00
C PRO A 749 13.11 1.63 -21.04
N LEU A 750 12.87 1.39 -22.33
CA LEU A 750 13.64 1.95 -23.42
C LEU A 750 12.92 3.05 -24.21
N ARG A 751 11.60 3.14 -24.13
CA ARG A 751 10.79 4.09 -24.90
C ARG A 751 9.51 4.55 -24.18
N THR A 752 8.89 5.58 -24.73
CA THR A 752 7.54 6.01 -24.33
C THR A 752 6.47 5.04 -24.81
N SER A 753 5.30 5.07 -24.17
CA SER A 753 4.13 4.31 -24.60
C SER A 753 2.88 5.20 -24.63
N PRO A 754 2.50 5.71 -25.80
CA PRO A 754 1.23 6.43 -25.95
C PRO A 754 0.04 5.63 -25.46
N VAL A 755 0.08 4.31 -25.63
CA VAL A 755 -0.98 3.39 -25.17
C VAL A 755 -1.09 3.42 -23.65
N TYR A 756 -0.01 3.23 -22.90
CA TYR A 756 -0.04 3.25 -21.43
C TYR A 756 -0.37 4.63 -20.89
N ARG A 757 0.13 5.71 -21.51
CA ARG A 757 -0.24 7.09 -21.18
C ARG A 757 -1.74 7.32 -21.36
N GLY A 758 -2.30 6.86 -22.47
CA GLY A 758 -3.73 6.97 -22.76
C GLY A 758 -4.61 6.14 -21.84
N ILE A 759 -4.19 4.90 -21.52
CA ILE A 759 -4.87 4.04 -20.52
C ILE A 759 -4.89 4.73 -19.17
N TRP A 760 -3.73 5.20 -18.70
CA TRP A 760 -3.63 5.87 -17.40
C TRP A 760 -4.56 7.09 -17.31
N ILE A 761 -4.66 7.91 -18.37
CA ILE A 761 -5.58 9.04 -18.43
C ILE A 761 -7.03 8.58 -18.34
N THR A 762 -7.41 7.57 -19.11
CA THR A 762 -8.80 7.06 -19.08
C THR A 762 -9.17 6.45 -17.73
N GLU A 763 -8.25 5.77 -17.08
CA GLU A 763 -8.46 5.16 -15.75
C GLU A 763 -8.47 6.19 -14.64
N THR A 764 -7.41 7.01 -14.54
CA THR A 764 -7.23 7.89 -13.40
C THR A 764 -8.07 9.16 -13.48
N MET A 765 -8.21 9.76 -14.69
CA MET A 765 -8.89 11.05 -14.83
C MET A 765 -10.37 10.92 -15.16
N PHE A 766 -10.76 9.84 -15.83
CA PHE A 766 -12.16 9.65 -16.24
C PHE A 766 -12.83 8.43 -15.61
N ASN A 767 -12.10 7.68 -14.77
CA ASN A 767 -12.58 6.42 -14.18
C ASN A 767 -13.22 5.48 -15.21
N ARG A 768 -12.51 5.27 -16.33
CA ARG A 768 -12.97 4.50 -17.49
C ARG A 768 -11.88 3.58 -18.01
N PRO A 769 -11.53 2.53 -17.23
CA PRO A 769 -10.56 1.57 -17.68
C PRO A 769 -11.01 0.93 -19.02
N PRO A 770 -10.12 0.83 -20.00
CA PRO A 770 -10.43 0.07 -21.20
C PRO A 770 -10.61 -1.41 -20.86
N PRO A 771 -11.35 -2.18 -21.67
CA PRO A 771 -11.41 -3.62 -21.48
C PRO A 771 -10.01 -4.22 -21.63
N PRO A 772 -9.72 -5.37 -20.98
CA PRO A 772 -8.44 -6.04 -21.12
C PRO A 772 -8.19 -6.38 -22.61
N PRO A 773 -6.92 -6.32 -23.04
CA PRO A 773 -6.57 -6.66 -24.42
C PRO A 773 -6.95 -8.12 -24.75
N PRO A 774 -7.24 -8.44 -26.00
CA PRO A 774 -7.45 -9.83 -26.43
C PRO A 774 -6.23 -10.70 -26.09
N ALA A 775 -6.46 -12.00 -25.86
CA ALA A 775 -5.44 -12.94 -25.40
C ALA A 775 -4.25 -13.16 -26.36
N MET A 776 -4.37 -12.75 -27.63
CA MET A 776 -3.30 -12.83 -28.64
C MET A 776 -3.12 -11.45 -29.29
N VAL A 777 -2.38 -10.59 -28.66
CA VAL A 777 -1.95 -9.31 -29.23
C VAL A 777 -0.45 -9.41 -29.49
N GLU A 778 -0.03 -9.13 -30.70
CA GLU A 778 1.39 -8.99 -31.04
C GLU A 778 1.94 -7.77 -30.34
N GLU A 779 2.92 -7.96 -29.44
CA GLU A 779 3.53 -6.85 -28.71
C GLU A 779 4.37 -6.00 -29.65
N LEU A 780 4.20 -4.69 -29.58
CA LEU A 780 5.09 -3.76 -30.24
C LEU A 780 6.46 -3.82 -29.55
N GLY A 781 7.55 -3.85 -30.33
CA GLY A 781 8.92 -3.93 -29.81
C GLY A 781 9.18 -2.96 -28.64
N GLU A 782 9.96 -3.38 -27.67
CA GLU A 782 10.26 -2.60 -26.46
C GLU A 782 11.26 -1.46 -26.70
N ASP A 783 12.04 -1.53 -27.81
CA ASP A 783 13.09 -0.57 -28.15
C ASP A 783 12.69 0.30 -29.35
N ASP A 784 12.86 1.60 -29.22
CA ASP A 784 12.62 2.56 -30.28
C ASP A 784 13.71 2.57 -31.36
N GLU A 785 14.91 2.08 -31.09
CA GLU A 785 15.94 1.91 -32.12
C GLU A 785 15.51 0.93 -33.23
N GLU A 786 14.66 -0.02 -32.93
CA GLU A 786 14.11 -0.93 -33.94
C GLU A 786 13.26 -0.16 -34.96
N PHE A 787 12.42 0.78 -34.49
CA PHE A 787 11.60 1.62 -35.35
C PHE A 787 12.46 2.60 -36.17
N GLU A 788 13.54 3.14 -35.57
CA GLU A 788 14.47 3.99 -36.26
C GLU A 788 15.18 3.27 -37.40
N LYS A 789 15.68 2.05 -37.13
CA LYS A 789 16.30 1.18 -38.15
C LYS A 789 15.34 0.84 -39.28
N ALA A 790 14.06 0.63 -38.96
CA ALA A 790 13.02 0.39 -39.93
C ALA A 790 12.56 1.67 -40.68
N GLY A 791 12.99 2.85 -40.26
CA GLY A 791 12.62 4.13 -40.86
C GLY A 791 11.16 4.56 -40.61
N VAL A 792 10.54 4.04 -39.57
CA VAL A 792 9.13 4.29 -39.21
C VAL A 792 9.02 4.90 -37.81
N THR A 793 8.00 5.72 -37.57
CA THR A 793 7.70 6.24 -36.24
C THR A 793 6.81 5.30 -35.44
N LEU A 794 6.85 5.40 -34.10
CA LEU A 794 5.92 4.67 -33.23
C LEU A 794 4.45 4.97 -33.60
N ARG A 795 4.13 6.22 -33.98
CA ARG A 795 2.78 6.61 -34.46
C ARG A 795 2.36 5.84 -35.70
N GLN A 796 3.28 5.66 -36.67
CA GLN A 796 3.02 4.87 -37.87
C GLN A 796 2.78 3.40 -37.53
N LYS A 797 3.57 2.81 -36.65
CA LYS A 797 3.36 1.43 -36.15
C LYS A 797 2.02 1.24 -35.46
N LEU A 798 1.63 2.20 -34.62
CA LEU A 798 0.30 2.18 -34.01
C LEU A 798 -0.83 2.38 -35.03
N ALA A 799 -0.57 3.14 -36.12
CA ALA A 799 -1.54 3.27 -37.20
C ALA A 799 -1.73 1.96 -37.96
N GLU A 800 -0.65 1.23 -38.28
CA GLU A 800 -0.70 -0.12 -38.85
C GLU A 800 -1.49 -1.09 -37.93
N HIS A 801 -1.22 -1.07 -36.64
CA HIS A 801 -1.95 -1.90 -35.66
C HIS A 801 -3.46 -1.62 -35.66
N ARG A 802 -3.86 -0.37 -35.87
CA ARG A 802 -5.27 0.06 -35.95
C ARG A 802 -5.98 -0.32 -37.26
N GLU A 803 -5.28 -0.84 -38.27
CA GLU A 803 -5.93 -1.40 -39.46
C GLU A 803 -6.79 -2.61 -39.09
N ASN A 804 -6.37 -3.37 -38.06
CA ASN A 804 -7.22 -4.39 -37.45
C ASN A 804 -8.39 -3.73 -36.72
N THR A 805 -9.60 -4.04 -37.19
CA THR A 805 -10.84 -3.43 -36.67
C THR A 805 -11.12 -3.73 -35.19
N ALA A 806 -10.68 -4.89 -34.70
CA ALA A 806 -10.80 -5.24 -33.27
C ALA A 806 -9.91 -4.34 -32.41
N CYS A 807 -8.66 -4.11 -32.84
CA CYS A 807 -7.70 -3.26 -32.14
C CYS A 807 -8.09 -1.77 -32.22
N ALA A 808 -8.56 -1.33 -33.38
CA ALA A 808 -8.99 0.05 -33.62
C ALA A 808 -10.07 0.53 -32.65
N THR A 809 -10.93 -0.36 -32.16
CA THR A 809 -12.04 0.00 -31.27
C THR A 809 -11.53 0.64 -29.95
N CYS A 810 -10.43 0.13 -29.37
CA CYS A 810 -9.82 0.67 -28.17
C CYS A 810 -8.78 1.75 -28.51
N HIS A 811 -7.86 1.47 -29.44
CA HIS A 811 -6.73 2.34 -29.77
C HIS A 811 -7.13 3.71 -30.33
N ASN A 812 -8.23 3.82 -31.07
CA ASN A 812 -8.76 5.12 -31.52
C ASN A 812 -9.21 6.03 -30.38
N ARG A 813 -9.36 5.50 -29.19
CA ARG A 813 -9.75 6.26 -27.97
C ARG A 813 -8.58 6.50 -27.03
N ILE A 814 -7.65 5.54 -26.94
CA ILE A 814 -6.54 5.55 -26.01
C ILE A 814 -5.35 6.30 -26.59
N ASP A 815 -4.92 5.94 -27.81
CA ASP A 815 -3.69 6.47 -28.41
C ASP A 815 -3.66 7.99 -28.53
N PRO A 816 -4.78 8.67 -28.98
CA PRO A 816 -4.79 10.12 -29.04
C PRO A 816 -4.51 10.79 -27.69
N LEU A 817 -5.00 10.22 -26.58
CA LEU A 817 -4.74 10.76 -25.25
C LEU A 817 -3.26 10.69 -24.89
N GLY A 818 -2.58 9.62 -25.27
CA GLY A 818 -1.16 9.44 -24.99
C GLY A 818 -0.23 10.22 -25.89
N PHE A 819 -0.59 10.41 -27.18
CA PHE A 819 0.22 11.20 -28.11
C PHE A 819 0.43 12.63 -27.68
N ALA A 820 -0.50 13.23 -26.93
CA ALA A 820 -0.38 14.57 -26.38
C ALA A 820 0.91 14.80 -25.57
N PHE A 821 1.52 13.74 -25.07
CA PHE A 821 2.67 13.77 -24.16
C PHE A 821 3.95 13.21 -24.80
N GLU A 822 4.00 12.96 -26.10
CA GLU A 822 5.19 12.44 -26.79
C GLU A 822 6.37 13.44 -26.84
N ASN A 823 6.11 14.71 -26.56
CA ASN A 823 7.15 15.68 -26.26
C ASN A 823 7.89 15.39 -24.94
N PHE A 824 7.43 14.45 -24.13
CA PHE A 824 8.15 14.00 -22.94
C PHE A 824 8.74 12.61 -23.14
N ASP A 825 10.06 12.49 -22.89
CA ASP A 825 10.77 11.22 -22.95
C ASP A 825 10.37 10.27 -21.78
N PRO A 826 10.88 9.02 -21.73
CA PRO A 826 10.53 8.08 -20.67
C PRO A 826 10.86 8.52 -19.24
N ILE A 827 11.71 9.50 -19.06
CA ILE A 827 12.09 10.07 -17.76
C ILE A 827 11.54 11.48 -17.54
N GLY A 828 10.54 11.86 -18.34
CA GLY A 828 9.81 13.13 -18.20
C GLY A 828 10.56 14.37 -18.67
N ARG A 829 11.63 14.29 -19.46
CA ARG A 829 12.30 15.44 -20.05
C ARG A 829 11.62 15.84 -21.36
N TRP A 830 11.66 17.13 -21.66
CA TRP A 830 11.14 17.65 -22.93
C TRP A 830 12.02 17.22 -24.11
N ARG A 831 11.39 16.88 -25.23
CA ARG A 831 12.04 16.57 -26.51
C ARG A 831 11.21 17.10 -27.67
N GLU A 832 11.85 17.60 -28.73
CA GLU A 832 11.24 18.03 -29.99
C GLU A 832 11.41 16.99 -31.10
N SER A 833 12.31 16.06 -30.90
CA SER A 833 12.57 14.97 -31.82
C SER A 833 12.67 13.63 -31.08
N TYR A 834 12.33 12.59 -31.79
CA TYR A 834 12.41 11.21 -31.39
C TYR A 834 13.29 10.49 -32.40
N ALA A 835 14.48 10.10 -31.99
CA ALA A 835 15.55 9.73 -32.90
C ALA A 835 15.76 10.81 -33.95
N LYS A 836 15.62 10.51 -35.25
CA LYS A 836 15.72 11.48 -36.38
C LYS A 836 14.39 12.08 -36.81
N PHE A 837 13.28 11.70 -36.17
CA PHE A 837 11.95 12.17 -36.54
C PHE A 837 11.49 13.30 -35.63
N PRO A 838 10.82 14.35 -36.15
CA PRO A 838 10.15 15.31 -35.29
C PRO A 838 9.01 14.65 -34.52
N VAL A 839 8.80 15.08 -33.28
CA VAL A 839 7.67 14.61 -32.46
C VAL A 839 6.36 15.14 -33.03
N ASP A 840 5.44 14.22 -33.30
CA ASP A 840 4.05 14.55 -33.61
C ASP A 840 3.18 14.27 -32.39
N ALA A 841 2.91 15.31 -31.59
CA ALA A 841 2.07 15.26 -30.41
C ALA A 841 0.61 15.67 -30.68
N SER A 842 0.19 15.71 -31.95
CA SER A 842 -1.15 16.08 -32.33
C SER A 842 -2.17 14.96 -32.07
N GLY A 843 -3.41 15.31 -31.92
CA GLY A 843 -4.51 14.38 -31.77
C GLY A 843 -5.87 15.06 -31.75
N THR A 844 -6.90 14.22 -31.52
CA THR A 844 -8.27 14.73 -31.39
C THR A 844 -8.94 14.09 -30.17
N LEU A 845 -9.38 14.91 -29.23
CA LEU A 845 -10.08 14.52 -28.03
C LEU A 845 -11.58 14.41 -28.32
N PHE A 846 -12.24 13.35 -27.87
CA PHE A 846 -13.70 13.15 -27.95
C PHE A 846 -14.33 13.45 -29.32
N ALA A 847 -13.62 13.12 -30.42
CA ALA A 847 -14.03 13.19 -31.80
C ALA A 847 -14.07 14.60 -32.46
N ASN A 848 -13.94 15.71 -31.73
CA ASN A 848 -14.09 17.05 -32.31
C ASN A 848 -13.17 18.14 -31.76
N ARG A 849 -12.28 17.81 -30.81
CA ARG A 849 -11.33 18.76 -30.22
C ARG A 849 -9.92 18.40 -30.60
N SER A 850 -9.39 19.03 -31.62
CA SER A 850 -7.99 18.85 -32.02
C SER A 850 -7.07 19.59 -31.06
N TYR A 851 -5.88 19.04 -30.88
CA TYR A 851 -4.79 19.64 -30.10
C TYR A 851 -3.45 19.28 -30.73
N ASN A 852 -2.43 20.07 -30.43
CA ASN A 852 -1.04 19.81 -30.79
C ASN A 852 -0.16 20.07 -29.54
N GLY A 853 0.22 18.97 -28.83
CA GLY A 853 1.01 19.01 -27.63
C GLY A 853 0.23 19.22 -26.34
N PRO A 854 0.94 19.24 -25.18
CA PRO A 854 0.35 19.19 -23.84
C PRO A 854 -0.52 20.42 -23.51
N ALA A 855 -0.10 21.62 -23.91
CA ALA A 855 -0.82 22.85 -23.56
C ALA A 855 -2.22 22.88 -24.18
N GLU A 856 -2.33 22.62 -25.49
CA GLU A 856 -3.62 22.57 -26.20
C GLU A 856 -4.47 21.36 -25.75
N PHE A 857 -3.82 20.25 -25.40
CA PHE A 857 -4.52 19.09 -24.81
C PHE A 857 -5.20 19.45 -23.49
N LYS A 858 -4.54 20.21 -22.61
CA LYS A 858 -5.13 20.70 -21.36
C LYS A 858 -6.34 21.61 -21.62
N ASP A 859 -6.26 22.48 -22.62
CA ASP A 859 -7.41 23.31 -23.05
C ASP A 859 -8.57 22.44 -23.51
N ALA A 860 -8.30 21.41 -24.31
CA ALA A 860 -9.32 20.46 -24.75
C ALA A 860 -9.93 19.71 -23.58
N LEU A 861 -9.14 19.28 -22.59
CA LEU A 861 -9.63 18.61 -21.36
C LEU A 861 -10.50 19.54 -20.52
N LEU A 862 -10.12 20.78 -20.33
CA LEU A 862 -10.88 21.74 -19.54
C LEU A 862 -12.27 22.04 -20.11
N THR A 863 -12.52 21.72 -21.41
CA THR A 863 -13.88 21.72 -21.94
C THR A 863 -14.75 20.58 -21.40
N GLN A 864 -14.13 19.56 -20.82
CA GLN A 864 -14.78 18.37 -20.21
C GLN A 864 -14.58 18.38 -18.67
N LYS A 865 -14.41 19.54 -18.08
CA LYS A 865 -14.12 19.70 -16.64
C LYS A 865 -15.15 19.00 -15.74
N ASP A 866 -16.43 19.04 -16.11
CA ASP A 866 -17.50 18.43 -15.32
C ASP A 866 -17.39 16.90 -15.32
N ASP A 867 -16.97 16.27 -16.43
CA ASP A 867 -16.71 14.86 -16.52
C ASP A 867 -15.51 14.46 -15.66
N PHE A 868 -14.45 15.27 -15.66
CA PHE A 868 -13.30 15.06 -14.78
C PHE A 868 -13.71 15.16 -13.30
N VAL A 869 -14.43 16.23 -12.93
CA VAL A 869 -14.86 16.44 -11.53
C VAL A 869 -15.76 15.31 -11.04
N ARG A 870 -16.66 14.85 -11.91
CA ARG A 870 -17.52 13.70 -11.60
C ARG A 870 -16.70 12.42 -11.43
N ALA A 871 -15.72 12.15 -12.30
CA ALA A 871 -14.85 10.99 -12.19
C ALA A 871 -13.97 11.06 -10.92
N PHE A 872 -13.44 12.24 -10.60
CA PHE A 872 -12.70 12.47 -9.35
C PHE A 872 -13.57 12.22 -8.12
N ALA A 873 -14.81 12.70 -8.13
CA ALA A 873 -15.79 12.43 -7.07
C ALA A 873 -16.10 10.92 -6.96
N GLU A 874 -16.18 10.20 -8.09
CA GLU A 874 -16.39 8.75 -8.12
C GLU A 874 -15.21 8.00 -7.49
N HIS A 875 -13.96 8.36 -7.80
CA HIS A 875 -12.77 7.81 -7.13
C HIS A 875 -12.76 8.10 -5.63
N LEU A 876 -13.06 9.34 -5.25
CA LEU A 876 -13.05 9.76 -3.85
C LEU A 876 -14.16 9.07 -3.05
N LEU A 877 -15.37 8.92 -3.62
CA LEU A 877 -16.47 8.20 -3.00
C LEU A 877 -16.18 6.68 -2.88
N THR A 878 -15.57 6.08 -3.92
CA THR A 878 -15.09 4.69 -3.88
C THR A 878 -14.12 4.47 -2.72
N TYR A 879 -13.14 5.36 -2.56
CA TYR A 879 -12.17 5.31 -1.47
C TYR A 879 -12.84 5.52 -0.11
N ALA A 880 -13.74 6.50 0.02
CA ALA A 880 -14.44 6.82 1.26
C ALA A 880 -15.32 5.68 1.78
N LEU A 881 -16.05 5.03 0.87
CA LEU A 881 -16.94 3.92 1.18
C LEU A 881 -16.19 2.58 1.30
N GLY A 882 -15.07 2.40 0.61
CA GLY A 882 -14.33 1.13 0.51
C GLY A 882 -15.10 0.07 -0.29
N ARG A 883 -15.91 0.49 -1.27
CA ARG A 883 -16.66 -0.37 -2.18
C ARG A 883 -16.79 0.25 -3.57
N GLU A 884 -17.12 -0.58 -4.54
CA GLU A 884 -17.50 -0.11 -5.88
C GLU A 884 -18.68 0.83 -5.86
N ILE A 885 -18.67 1.74 -6.81
CA ILE A 885 -19.80 2.60 -7.13
C ILE A 885 -20.79 1.84 -8.01
N HIS A 886 -22.04 1.87 -7.64
CA HIS A 886 -23.14 1.24 -8.36
C HIS A 886 -24.07 2.32 -8.97
N TYR A 887 -24.98 1.88 -9.81
CA TYR A 887 -25.92 2.75 -10.48
C TYR A 887 -26.76 3.63 -9.52
N TYR A 888 -27.08 3.13 -8.34
CA TYR A 888 -27.84 3.86 -7.32
C TYR A 888 -27.02 4.95 -6.62
N ASP A 889 -25.70 4.95 -6.73
CA ASP A 889 -24.84 6.04 -6.25
C ASP A 889 -24.81 7.23 -7.22
N ASN A 890 -25.35 7.06 -8.44
CA ASN A 890 -25.26 8.07 -9.50
C ASN A 890 -25.84 9.41 -9.08
N TYR A 891 -26.97 9.39 -8.35
CA TYR A 891 -27.60 10.61 -7.86
C TYR A 891 -26.71 11.39 -6.89
N ALA A 892 -26.04 10.70 -5.98
CA ALA A 892 -25.07 11.32 -5.07
C ALA A 892 -23.89 11.93 -5.84
N LEU A 893 -23.38 11.23 -6.87
CA LEU A 893 -22.29 11.76 -7.72
C LEU A 893 -22.71 13.00 -8.51
N GLU A 894 -23.91 13.04 -9.08
CA GLU A 894 -24.41 14.23 -9.77
C GLU A 894 -24.52 15.42 -8.80
N LYS A 895 -25.08 15.22 -7.61
CA LYS A 895 -25.12 16.27 -6.59
C LYS A 895 -23.76 16.79 -6.17
N ILE A 896 -22.80 15.88 -5.95
CA ILE A 896 -21.42 16.27 -5.61
C ILE A 896 -20.81 17.11 -6.73
N ALA A 897 -21.01 16.73 -7.98
CA ALA A 897 -20.51 17.47 -9.13
C ALA A 897 -21.17 18.86 -9.28
N GLU A 898 -22.48 18.95 -9.07
CA GLU A 898 -23.25 20.21 -9.08
C GLU A 898 -22.77 21.15 -7.96
N GLU A 899 -22.61 20.65 -6.75
CA GLU A 899 -22.10 21.43 -5.61
C GLU A 899 -20.65 21.87 -5.82
N ALA A 900 -19.82 21.03 -6.44
CA ALA A 900 -18.46 21.39 -6.82
C ALA A 900 -18.47 22.55 -7.82
N ALA A 901 -19.28 22.48 -8.87
CA ALA A 901 -19.40 23.53 -9.88
C ALA A 901 -19.90 24.85 -9.28
N ALA A 902 -20.84 24.79 -8.33
CA ALA A 902 -21.34 25.96 -7.63
C ALA A 902 -20.32 26.61 -6.67
N ASN A 903 -19.22 25.91 -6.34
CA ASN A 903 -18.18 26.35 -5.40
C ASN A 903 -16.79 26.34 -6.07
N ASP A 904 -16.70 26.82 -7.29
CA ASP A 904 -15.43 26.97 -8.07
C ASP A 904 -14.59 25.70 -8.13
N TYR A 905 -15.24 24.53 -8.10
CA TYR A 905 -14.60 23.21 -8.10
C TYR A 905 -13.60 23.00 -6.95
N SER A 906 -13.85 23.65 -5.80
CA SER A 906 -13.04 23.54 -4.59
C SER A 906 -12.85 22.09 -4.17
N LEU A 907 -11.59 21.66 -3.95
CA LEU A 907 -11.29 20.29 -3.53
C LEU A 907 -11.89 19.97 -2.16
N GLN A 908 -11.84 20.89 -1.20
CA GLN A 908 -12.40 20.67 0.13
C GLN A 908 -13.95 20.61 0.10
N GLN A 909 -14.59 21.33 -0.85
CA GLN A 909 -16.04 21.21 -1.05
C GLN A 909 -16.40 19.82 -1.57
N ILE A 910 -15.66 19.28 -2.54
CA ILE A 910 -15.91 17.91 -3.05
C ILE A 910 -15.80 16.88 -1.90
N ILE A 911 -14.77 16.98 -1.07
CA ILE A 911 -14.59 16.12 0.12
C ILE A 911 -15.76 16.26 1.08
N THR A 912 -16.23 17.48 1.31
CA THR A 912 -17.38 17.77 2.19
C THR A 912 -18.67 17.17 1.62
N SER A 913 -18.92 17.36 0.34
CA SER A 913 -20.10 16.81 -0.35
C SER A 913 -20.11 15.29 -0.34
N VAL A 914 -18.94 14.64 -0.49
CA VAL A 914 -18.80 13.18 -0.30
C VAL A 914 -19.22 12.78 1.11
N ALA A 915 -18.74 13.47 2.15
CA ALA A 915 -19.07 13.16 3.54
C ALA A 915 -20.54 13.41 3.89
N GLN A 916 -21.20 14.34 3.20
CA GLN A 916 -22.62 14.65 3.36
C GLN A 916 -23.53 13.76 2.50
N SER A 917 -22.99 13.03 1.54
CA SER A 917 -23.76 12.23 0.59
C SER A 917 -24.57 11.12 1.26
N TYR A 918 -25.67 10.74 0.64
CA TYR A 918 -26.55 9.68 1.12
C TYR A 918 -25.81 8.34 1.34
N PRO A 919 -25.00 7.80 0.39
CA PRO A 919 -24.28 6.54 0.60
C PRO A 919 -23.21 6.62 1.71
N PHE A 920 -22.77 7.82 2.09
CA PHE A 920 -21.81 7.98 3.19
C PHE A 920 -22.49 8.06 4.56
N ARG A 921 -23.74 8.55 4.64
CA ARG A 921 -24.48 8.77 5.89
C ARG A 921 -25.47 7.68 6.24
N TYR A 922 -25.83 6.83 5.29
CA TYR A 922 -26.82 5.78 5.45
C TYR A 922 -26.21 4.41 5.12
N THR A 923 -26.89 3.35 5.55
CA THR A 923 -26.54 1.95 5.27
C THR A 923 -27.79 1.11 5.17
N ARG A 924 -27.74 -0.02 4.46
CA ARG A 924 -28.77 -1.05 4.56
C ARG A 924 -28.63 -1.79 5.88
N ASN A 925 -29.77 -2.25 6.44
CA ASN A 925 -29.81 -3.10 7.62
C ASN A 925 -29.44 -4.56 7.31
#